data_b887661ed97c34eccc0287468872cc92
#
_entry.id   b887661ed97c34eccc0287468872cc92
#
_cell.length_a   1.000
_cell.length_b   1.000
_cell.length_c   1.000
_cell.angle_alpha   90.00
_cell.angle_beta   90.00
_cell.angle_gamma   90.00
#
_symmetry.space_group_name_H-M   'P 1'
#
loop_
_entity.id
_entity.type
_entity.pdbx_description
1 polymer ?
#
loop_
_entity_poly.entity_id
_entity_poly.type
_entity_poly.pdbx_seq_one_letter_code
_entity_poly.pdbx_strand_id
1 'polypeptide(L)'
;MYTERICVFGIVQGVGFRPFVSRIATAHSICGTVCNKGSYVEILAQGSQSDLAAFREDLEARAPERSAILKVLRESEDRPPYEAFSIVESAREEGDIFVSPDIAICDACKKELFDKTNRRYLHPFINCTACGPRLTILDAMPYDRERTSMGEFPMCPQCEYEYTHAETRRYDAQPVCCNDCGPEVYLLDRPERRRQAIVAARQAIVDGKIIAIKGIGGFHLCCDARNEQAVRTLRQRKRRPVKPFAVMMKDLEAVRRQCVIPDGAEKVLDGHQKPIVLLPKKSGQTLAPSIAPGNPSVGVMLPYTPLHLLLFTYDDDLSVPDALVMTSANESGAPICHNDEEARQELSGLCDLVLSHNRRIRLRADDSVMDWYDGRPYMIRRSRGYAPLPFFYGRGSGKDVLAMGGELKNCFCIGRNNLFYPSPYIGDMADIRTVEALRQSIRRMTTLLEAKPAVVACDLHPRYNTTAVAHELGLPVVAVQHHYAHILSCMAENGCEQPVIGVAFDGTGYGTDGTIWGGEILVSQVQGFRRAGSIQPFWQRGGDASAREGWRIAVSLIDGLQEDREKASAIIDELQLCSAVEKQAQFFLADQQINSVLSTSAGRLFDGVSAILGICRASTFEGQASMALQFAAETWEKEHPQPAVQPMAPLHGKESLLLPTGALVQRLLEERLAGGNTDQLAYVFHRDLAAMIAGACLSVREETGLTTAALSGGVFQNRLLLRLCDQTLQQLGFTVLKHSTVPPNDGGIALGQAVYAAYM
;
A
#
# COMPACT_ATOMS: atom_id res chain seq x y z
N MET A 1 -5.80 -4.60 -50.58
CA MET A 1 -6.25 -4.63 -49.19
C MET A 1 -5.14 -5.29 -48.38
N TYR A 2 -4.70 -4.71 -47.30
CA TYR A 2 -3.60 -5.24 -46.47
C TYR A 2 -4.18 -5.73 -45.15
N THR A 3 -3.61 -6.79 -44.60
CA THR A 3 -3.99 -7.28 -43.26
C THR A 3 -2.79 -7.22 -42.33
N GLU A 4 -2.99 -6.62 -41.17
CA GLU A 4 -2.02 -6.60 -40.09
C GLU A 4 -2.56 -7.35 -38.90
N ARG A 5 -1.72 -8.19 -38.28
CA ARG A 5 -1.91 -8.75 -36.96
C ARG A 5 -1.21 -7.83 -35.94
N ILE A 6 -1.97 -7.25 -35.05
CA ILE A 6 -1.47 -6.32 -34.03
C ILE A 6 -1.71 -6.95 -32.65
N CYS A 7 -0.64 -7.22 -31.92
CA CYS A 7 -0.70 -7.74 -30.54
C CYS A 7 -0.38 -6.61 -29.57
N VAL A 8 -1.33 -6.26 -28.72
CA VAL A 8 -1.22 -5.17 -27.75
C VAL A 8 -1.10 -5.76 -26.34
N PHE A 9 0.04 -5.51 -25.70
CA PHE A 9 0.37 -5.97 -24.37
C PHE A 9 0.22 -4.82 -23.36
N GLY A 10 -0.22 -5.15 -22.15
CA GLY A 10 -0.38 -4.20 -21.06
C GLY A 10 -1.74 -4.29 -20.38
N ILE A 11 -2.16 -3.19 -19.74
CA ILE A 11 -3.49 -3.08 -19.11
C ILE A 11 -4.50 -2.75 -20.22
N VAL A 12 -4.86 -3.75 -20.98
CA VAL A 12 -5.78 -3.64 -22.13
C VAL A 12 -7.02 -4.53 -21.99
N GLN A 13 -7.15 -5.22 -20.88
CA GLN A 13 -8.34 -6.01 -20.54
C GLN A 13 -9.08 -5.41 -19.34
N GLY A 14 -10.40 -5.46 -19.36
CA GLY A 14 -11.24 -4.89 -18.29
C GLY A 14 -11.27 -3.35 -18.22
N VAL A 15 -10.72 -2.66 -19.20
CA VAL A 15 -10.64 -1.19 -19.28
C VAL A 15 -11.39 -0.60 -20.50
N GLY A 16 -12.18 -1.44 -21.19
CA GLY A 16 -12.94 -1.02 -22.37
C GLY A 16 -12.11 -0.97 -23.66
N PHE A 17 -10.98 -1.66 -23.72
CA PHE A 17 -10.06 -1.62 -24.85
C PHE A 17 -10.66 -2.29 -26.10
N ARG A 18 -11.25 -3.49 -26.01
CA ARG A 18 -11.92 -4.16 -27.14
C ARG A 18 -13.03 -3.30 -27.77
N PRO A 19 -13.99 -2.75 -26.99
CA PRO A 19 -14.98 -1.79 -27.50
C PRO A 19 -14.37 -0.53 -28.12
N PHE A 20 -13.27 -0.01 -27.58
CA PHE A 20 -12.56 1.12 -28.15
C PHE A 20 -11.98 0.75 -29.52
N VAL A 21 -11.26 -0.38 -29.64
CA VAL A 21 -10.69 -0.86 -30.91
C VAL A 21 -11.78 -1.02 -31.96
N SER A 22 -12.92 -1.62 -31.60
CA SER A 22 -14.06 -1.78 -32.51
C SER A 22 -14.58 -0.43 -33.04
N ARG A 23 -14.69 0.59 -32.19
CA ARG A 23 -15.14 1.94 -32.60
C ARG A 23 -14.16 2.63 -33.55
N ILE A 24 -12.86 2.60 -33.24
CA ILE A 24 -11.86 3.24 -34.12
C ILE A 24 -11.70 2.47 -35.43
N ALA A 25 -11.84 1.14 -35.42
CA ALA A 25 -11.85 0.32 -36.61
C ALA A 25 -13.00 0.75 -37.54
N THR A 26 -14.21 0.89 -37.04
CA THR A 26 -15.36 1.39 -37.78
C THR A 26 -15.13 2.81 -38.31
N ALA A 27 -14.56 3.70 -37.51
CA ALA A 27 -14.27 5.10 -37.88
C ALA A 27 -13.25 5.20 -39.03
N HIS A 28 -12.32 4.25 -39.14
CA HIS A 28 -11.29 4.19 -40.19
C HIS A 28 -11.58 3.16 -41.27
N SER A 29 -12.82 2.66 -41.37
CA SER A 29 -13.22 1.67 -42.38
C SER A 29 -12.34 0.41 -42.38
N ILE A 30 -11.86 0.00 -41.21
CA ILE A 30 -11.11 -1.24 -40.98
C ILE A 30 -12.07 -2.39 -40.77
N CYS A 31 -11.89 -3.49 -41.47
CA CYS A 31 -12.55 -4.77 -41.26
C CYS A 31 -11.63 -5.69 -40.46
N GLY A 32 -12.19 -6.71 -39.76
CA GLY A 32 -11.39 -7.68 -39.04
C GLY A 32 -11.94 -8.06 -37.67
N THR A 33 -11.04 -8.38 -36.72
CA THR A 33 -11.45 -8.87 -35.42
C THR A 33 -10.56 -8.34 -34.31
N VAL A 34 -11.13 -8.28 -33.11
CA VAL A 34 -10.38 -8.08 -31.86
C VAL A 34 -10.78 -9.11 -30.82
N CYS A 35 -9.79 -9.74 -30.16
CA CYS A 35 -10.04 -10.69 -29.08
C CYS A 35 -8.99 -10.58 -27.96
N ASN A 36 -9.36 -11.04 -26.77
CA ASN A 36 -8.42 -11.27 -25.67
C ASN A 36 -7.76 -12.65 -25.85
N LYS A 37 -6.44 -12.69 -25.75
CA LYS A 37 -5.63 -13.92 -25.86
C LYS A 37 -5.02 -14.38 -24.53
N GLY A 38 -5.59 -13.95 -23.41
CA GLY A 38 -5.04 -14.21 -22.08
C GLY A 38 -3.96 -13.21 -21.70
N SER A 39 -2.87 -13.16 -22.45
CA SER A 39 -1.71 -12.32 -22.17
C SER A 39 -1.71 -10.97 -22.92
N TYR A 40 -2.46 -10.85 -24.01
CA TYR A 40 -2.53 -9.66 -24.85
C TYR A 40 -3.89 -9.54 -25.54
N VAL A 41 -4.12 -8.40 -26.16
CA VAL A 41 -5.25 -8.23 -27.10
C VAL A 41 -4.73 -8.37 -28.52
N GLU A 42 -5.29 -9.33 -29.27
CA GLU A 42 -5.03 -9.51 -30.68
C GLU A 42 -6.03 -8.72 -31.51
N ILE A 43 -5.52 -7.99 -32.49
CA ILE A 43 -6.31 -7.26 -33.49
C ILE A 43 -5.88 -7.76 -34.86
N LEU A 44 -6.82 -8.28 -35.61
CA LEU A 44 -6.63 -8.52 -37.07
C LEU A 44 -7.28 -7.34 -37.77
N ALA A 45 -6.47 -6.46 -38.37
CA ALA A 45 -6.93 -5.23 -38.99
C ALA A 45 -6.70 -5.30 -40.48
N GLN A 46 -7.76 -5.13 -41.29
CA GLN A 46 -7.72 -5.19 -42.72
C GLN A 46 -8.29 -3.93 -43.35
N GLY A 47 -7.51 -3.26 -44.24
CA GLY A 47 -7.89 -2.01 -44.84
C GLY A 47 -6.93 -1.52 -45.91
N SER A 48 -7.07 -0.28 -46.34
CA SER A 48 -6.06 0.39 -47.17
C SER A 48 -4.82 0.74 -46.30
N GLN A 49 -3.70 1.01 -46.93
CA GLN A 49 -2.49 1.37 -46.22
C GLN A 49 -2.64 2.68 -45.44
N SER A 50 -3.41 3.65 -45.97
CA SER A 50 -3.74 4.91 -45.29
C SER A 50 -4.63 4.71 -44.08
N ASP A 51 -5.67 3.87 -44.19
CA ASP A 51 -6.64 3.62 -43.14
C ASP A 51 -5.97 2.85 -41.98
N LEU A 52 -5.12 1.86 -42.30
CA LEU A 52 -4.32 1.15 -41.34
C LEU A 52 -3.33 2.08 -40.59
N ALA A 53 -2.74 3.07 -41.30
CA ALA A 53 -1.87 4.05 -40.64
C ALA A 53 -2.63 4.94 -39.67
N ALA A 54 -3.78 5.49 -40.06
CA ALA A 54 -4.64 6.31 -39.21
C ALA A 54 -5.21 5.49 -38.01
N PHE A 55 -5.61 4.25 -38.26
CA PHE A 55 -6.06 3.34 -37.19
C PHE A 55 -4.98 3.09 -36.13
N ARG A 56 -3.72 2.89 -36.54
CA ARG A 56 -2.59 2.68 -35.65
C ARG A 56 -2.29 3.93 -34.81
N GLU A 57 -2.34 5.11 -35.40
CA GLU A 57 -2.16 6.38 -34.70
C GLU A 57 -3.23 6.54 -33.62
N ASP A 58 -4.49 6.34 -33.95
CA ASP A 58 -5.61 6.42 -33.00
C ASP A 58 -5.55 5.33 -31.92
N LEU A 59 -5.07 4.14 -32.26
CA LEU A 59 -4.92 3.03 -31.31
C LEU A 59 -4.01 3.40 -30.12
N GLU A 60 -2.94 4.14 -30.36
CA GLU A 60 -1.99 4.57 -29.36
C GLU A 60 -2.38 5.92 -28.73
N ALA A 61 -2.76 6.91 -29.54
CA ALA A 61 -3.04 8.28 -29.09
C ALA A 61 -4.38 8.43 -28.35
N ARG A 62 -5.39 7.63 -28.70
CA ARG A 62 -6.76 7.72 -28.19
C ARG A 62 -7.15 6.51 -27.32
N ALA A 63 -6.18 5.70 -26.92
CA ALA A 63 -6.43 4.56 -26.03
C ALA A 63 -7.24 4.99 -24.78
N PRO A 64 -8.12 4.14 -24.26
CA PRO A 64 -8.88 4.46 -23.06
C PRO A 64 -7.95 4.96 -21.94
N GLU A 65 -8.31 6.05 -21.27
CA GLU A 65 -7.52 6.71 -20.21
C GLU A 65 -7.01 5.75 -19.13
N ARG A 66 -7.68 4.61 -18.97
CA ARG A 66 -7.38 3.57 -17.98
C ARG A 66 -6.64 2.38 -18.55
N SER A 67 -6.34 2.39 -19.84
CA SER A 67 -5.43 1.43 -20.44
C SER A 67 -3.99 1.89 -20.29
N ALA A 68 -3.07 0.92 -20.24
CA ALA A 68 -1.65 1.18 -20.34
C ALA A 68 -1.09 0.21 -21.40
N ILE A 69 -0.82 0.74 -22.58
CA ILE A 69 -0.16 -0.02 -23.64
C ILE A 69 1.34 -0.02 -23.32
N LEU A 70 1.88 -1.20 -23.08
CA LEU A 70 3.28 -1.37 -22.68
C LEU A 70 4.14 -1.82 -23.86
N LYS A 71 3.53 -2.55 -24.79
CA LYS A 71 4.20 -3.05 -25.99
C LYS A 71 3.18 -3.31 -27.10
N VAL A 72 3.55 -3.01 -28.33
CA VAL A 72 2.78 -3.37 -29.52
C VAL A 72 3.68 -4.14 -30.48
N LEU A 73 3.26 -5.33 -30.87
CA LEU A 73 3.88 -6.10 -31.95
C LEU A 73 2.98 -6.05 -33.17
N ARG A 74 3.58 -5.95 -34.36
CA ARG A 74 2.87 -5.85 -35.64
C ARG A 74 3.51 -6.79 -36.66
N GLU A 75 2.68 -7.55 -37.33
CA GLU A 75 3.09 -8.50 -38.36
C GLU A 75 2.12 -8.39 -39.55
N SER A 76 2.64 -8.42 -40.78
CA SER A 76 1.78 -8.54 -41.93
C SER A 76 1.30 -9.98 -42.06
N GLU A 77 0.02 -10.17 -42.31
CA GLU A 77 -0.59 -11.49 -42.40
C GLU A 77 -1.44 -11.58 -43.68
N ASP A 78 -1.43 -12.72 -44.34
CA ASP A 78 -2.30 -12.97 -45.49
C ASP A 78 -3.57 -13.69 -45.02
N ARG A 79 -4.71 -13.01 -45.14
CA ARG A 79 -6.01 -13.50 -44.64
C ARG A 79 -7.11 -13.26 -45.70
N PRO A 80 -8.15 -14.12 -45.71
CA PRO A 80 -9.35 -13.84 -46.51
C PRO A 80 -9.98 -12.50 -46.12
N PRO A 81 -10.72 -11.84 -46.99
CA PRO A 81 -11.42 -10.59 -46.72
C PRO A 81 -12.42 -10.75 -45.58
N TYR A 82 -12.42 -9.79 -44.63
CA TYR A 82 -13.45 -9.64 -43.61
C TYR A 82 -14.56 -8.72 -44.08
N GLU A 83 -15.81 -9.05 -43.83
CA GLU A 83 -16.97 -8.23 -44.19
C GLU A 83 -17.18 -7.04 -43.28
N ALA A 84 -16.83 -7.18 -41.98
CA ALA A 84 -16.99 -6.15 -40.96
C ALA A 84 -15.92 -6.30 -39.89
N PHE A 85 -15.89 -5.35 -38.94
CA PHE A 85 -15.06 -5.47 -37.72
C PHE A 85 -15.89 -6.00 -36.54
N SER A 86 -15.43 -7.04 -35.89
CA SER A 86 -16.15 -7.68 -34.77
C SER A 86 -15.25 -7.98 -33.55
N ILE A 87 -15.85 -7.95 -32.35
CA ILE A 87 -15.24 -8.53 -31.15
C ILE A 87 -15.57 -10.03 -31.17
N VAL A 88 -14.54 -10.87 -31.17
CA VAL A 88 -14.71 -12.32 -31.14
C VAL A 88 -14.41 -12.88 -29.75
N GLU A 89 -14.85 -14.12 -29.51
CA GLU A 89 -14.62 -14.81 -28.25
C GLU A 89 -13.15 -14.80 -27.84
N SER A 90 -12.91 -14.62 -26.55
CA SER A 90 -11.57 -14.68 -25.98
C SER A 90 -10.96 -16.06 -26.18
N ALA A 91 -9.73 -16.11 -26.64
CA ALA A 91 -8.93 -17.33 -26.75
C ALA A 91 -7.82 -17.30 -25.70
N ARG A 92 -7.28 -18.47 -25.36
CA ARG A 92 -6.23 -18.61 -24.37
C ARG A 92 -4.92 -18.96 -25.07
N GLU A 93 -3.93 -18.09 -24.95
CA GLU A 93 -2.56 -18.31 -25.36
C GLU A 93 -1.60 -18.04 -24.19
N GLU A 94 -0.49 -18.75 -24.14
CA GLU A 94 0.56 -18.52 -23.14
C GLU A 94 1.27 -17.18 -23.39
N GLY A 95 1.57 -16.45 -22.32
CA GLY A 95 2.25 -15.15 -22.40
C GLY A 95 2.15 -14.34 -21.11
N ASP A 96 2.56 -13.08 -21.17
CA ASP A 96 2.51 -12.16 -20.03
C ASP A 96 1.07 -11.73 -19.73
N ILE A 97 0.62 -11.92 -18.50
CA ILE A 97 -0.77 -11.66 -18.08
C ILE A 97 -0.83 -10.34 -17.32
N PHE A 98 -1.76 -9.46 -17.72
CA PHE A 98 -2.02 -8.19 -17.06
C PHE A 98 -3.43 -8.18 -16.48
N VAL A 99 -3.54 -8.27 -15.16
CA VAL A 99 -4.82 -8.19 -14.45
C VAL A 99 -5.08 -6.74 -14.06
N SER A 100 -6.23 -6.20 -14.50
CA SER A 100 -6.64 -4.85 -14.11
C SER A 100 -6.99 -4.81 -12.62
N PRO A 101 -6.53 -3.80 -11.87
CA PRO A 101 -7.04 -3.53 -10.52
C PRO A 101 -8.50 -3.09 -10.57
N ASP A 102 -9.16 -3.10 -9.41
CA ASP A 102 -10.49 -2.53 -9.26
C ASP A 102 -10.48 -1.02 -9.50
N ILE A 103 -11.48 -0.54 -10.23
CA ILE A 103 -11.57 0.84 -10.72
C ILE A 103 -12.76 1.53 -10.09
N ALA A 104 -12.57 2.75 -9.56
CA ALA A 104 -13.64 3.56 -9.00
C ALA A 104 -14.69 3.90 -10.05
N ILE A 105 -15.92 4.19 -9.60
CA ILE A 105 -17.03 4.64 -10.46
C ILE A 105 -16.61 5.85 -11.30
N CYS A 106 -16.90 5.82 -12.59
CA CYS A 106 -16.63 6.94 -13.50
C CYS A 106 -17.77 7.99 -13.47
N ASP A 107 -17.47 9.21 -13.93
CA ASP A 107 -18.43 10.31 -13.91
C ASP A 107 -19.70 10.03 -14.72
N ALA A 108 -19.59 9.34 -15.85
CA ALA A 108 -20.77 8.96 -16.64
C ALA A 108 -21.69 8.01 -15.85
N CYS A 109 -21.14 7.00 -15.15
CA CYS A 109 -21.93 6.13 -14.30
C CYS A 109 -22.46 6.87 -13.05
N LYS A 110 -21.70 7.79 -12.49
CA LYS A 110 -22.15 8.66 -11.39
C LYS A 110 -23.33 9.55 -11.83
N LYS A 111 -23.27 10.13 -13.02
CA LYS A 111 -24.38 10.91 -13.59
C LYS A 111 -25.64 10.07 -13.76
N GLU A 112 -25.52 8.88 -14.36
CA GLU A 112 -26.64 7.95 -14.54
C GLU A 112 -27.20 7.43 -13.20
N LEU A 113 -26.37 7.27 -12.18
CA LEU A 113 -26.78 6.83 -10.83
C LEU A 113 -27.82 7.79 -10.23
N PHE A 114 -27.70 9.10 -10.49
CA PHE A 114 -28.58 10.12 -9.93
C PHE A 114 -29.58 10.68 -10.95
N ASP A 115 -29.64 10.16 -12.15
CA ASP A 115 -30.63 10.54 -13.16
C ASP A 115 -31.92 9.73 -12.96
N LYS A 116 -32.98 10.42 -12.50
CA LYS A 116 -34.31 9.81 -12.26
C LYS A 116 -34.94 9.18 -13.50
N THR A 117 -34.52 9.58 -14.69
CA THR A 117 -35.01 9.02 -15.97
C THR A 117 -34.26 7.75 -16.40
N ASN A 118 -33.12 7.49 -15.77
CA ASN A 118 -32.28 6.33 -16.12
C ASN A 118 -32.76 5.07 -15.41
N ARG A 119 -32.81 3.94 -16.13
CA ARG A 119 -33.20 2.62 -15.59
C ARG A 119 -32.30 2.13 -14.45
N ARG A 120 -31.09 2.71 -14.30
CA ARG A 120 -30.14 2.42 -13.22
C ARG A 120 -30.13 3.51 -12.14
N TYR A 121 -31.20 4.32 -12.07
CA TYR A 121 -31.36 5.27 -11.00
C TYR A 121 -31.19 4.58 -9.63
N LEU A 122 -30.30 5.11 -8.80
CA LEU A 122 -29.94 4.58 -7.47
C LEU A 122 -29.51 3.10 -7.45
N HIS A 123 -28.98 2.58 -8.56
CA HIS A 123 -28.51 1.20 -8.63
C HIS A 123 -27.13 1.04 -7.96
N PRO A 124 -26.99 0.30 -6.82
CA PRO A 124 -25.75 0.26 -6.03
C PRO A 124 -24.60 -0.49 -6.70
N PHE A 125 -24.82 -1.08 -7.87
CA PHE A 125 -23.81 -1.83 -8.64
C PHE A 125 -23.67 -1.30 -10.08
N ILE A 126 -24.10 -0.07 -10.34
CA ILE A 126 -23.94 0.54 -11.66
C ILE A 126 -22.47 0.61 -12.05
N ASN A 127 -22.17 0.23 -13.29
CA ASN A 127 -20.82 0.21 -13.86
C ASN A 127 -20.88 0.28 -15.38
N CYS A 128 -19.69 0.32 -16.01
CA CYS A 128 -19.50 0.19 -17.44
C CYS A 128 -18.13 -0.45 -17.73
N THR A 129 -17.71 -0.48 -19.00
CA THR A 129 -16.39 -0.98 -19.39
C THR A 129 -15.23 -0.24 -18.72
N ALA A 130 -15.42 1.05 -18.36
CA ALA A 130 -14.37 1.89 -17.80
C ALA A 130 -14.33 1.95 -16.27
N CYS A 131 -15.25 1.29 -15.53
CA CYS A 131 -15.29 1.37 -14.07
C CYS A 131 -15.90 0.11 -13.43
N GLY A 132 -15.75 0.00 -12.11
CA GLY A 132 -16.27 -1.10 -11.32
C GLY A 132 -15.21 -2.15 -10.93
N PRO A 133 -15.64 -3.27 -10.34
CA PRO A 133 -14.74 -4.32 -9.85
C PRO A 133 -14.06 -5.07 -11.01
N ARG A 134 -12.84 -5.53 -10.74
CA ARG A 134 -12.01 -6.34 -11.64
C ARG A 134 -11.37 -7.49 -10.86
N LEU A 135 -10.19 -7.24 -10.24
CA LEU A 135 -9.44 -8.22 -9.48
C LEU A 135 -10.29 -8.92 -8.42
N THR A 136 -11.07 -8.16 -7.67
CA THR A 136 -11.82 -8.68 -6.52
C THR A 136 -12.97 -9.62 -6.88
N ILE A 137 -13.39 -9.64 -8.14
CA ILE A 137 -14.47 -10.51 -8.62
C ILE A 137 -14.00 -11.59 -9.60
N LEU A 138 -12.73 -11.59 -9.99
CA LEU A 138 -12.19 -12.42 -11.06
C LEU A 138 -11.83 -13.83 -10.56
N ASP A 139 -12.25 -14.86 -11.27
CA ASP A 139 -11.92 -16.26 -11.01
C ASP A 139 -10.76 -16.78 -11.86
N ALA A 140 -10.69 -16.39 -13.13
CA ALA A 140 -9.66 -16.78 -14.08
C ALA A 140 -9.55 -15.77 -15.22
N MET A 141 -8.42 -15.79 -15.92
CA MET A 141 -8.25 -15.06 -17.20
C MET A 141 -8.70 -15.94 -18.37
N PRO A 142 -9.05 -15.35 -19.51
CA PRO A 142 -9.27 -13.92 -19.79
C PRO A 142 -10.47 -13.34 -19.03
N TYR A 143 -10.51 -11.99 -18.90
CA TYR A 143 -11.56 -11.28 -18.17
C TYR A 143 -12.88 -11.29 -18.96
N ASP A 144 -13.67 -12.32 -18.74
CA ASP A 144 -15.00 -12.52 -19.31
C ASP A 144 -16.03 -12.78 -18.18
N ARG A 145 -17.31 -12.43 -18.42
CA ARG A 145 -18.35 -12.44 -17.38
C ARG A 145 -18.49 -13.77 -16.64
N GLU A 146 -18.47 -14.88 -17.35
CA GLU A 146 -18.61 -16.25 -16.79
C GLU A 146 -17.40 -16.62 -15.90
N ARG A 147 -16.28 -15.92 -16.02
CA ARG A 147 -15.07 -16.09 -15.21
C ARG A 147 -14.97 -15.07 -14.07
N THR A 148 -16.09 -14.45 -13.75
CA THR A 148 -16.22 -13.51 -12.63
C THR A 148 -17.42 -13.91 -11.75
N SER A 149 -17.47 -13.35 -10.53
CA SER A 149 -18.65 -13.53 -9.67
C SER A 149 -19.93 -12.92 -10.27
N MET A 150 -19.86 -12.18 -11.37
CA MET A 150 -21.02 -11.64 -12.09
C MET A 150 -21.66 -12.68 -13.01
N GLY A 151 -20.99 -13.79 -13.33
CA GLY A 151 -21.59 -14.95 -13.99
C GLY A 151 -22.76 -15.58 -13.20
N GLU A 152 -22.79 -15.37 -11.89
CA GLU A 152 -23.89 -15.82 -11.01
C GLU A 152 -25.19 -15.00 -11.21
N PHE A 153 -25.16 -13.89 -11.96
CA PHE A 153 -26.28 -12.97 -12.20
C PHE A 153 -26.64 -12.94 -13.68
N PRO A 154 -27.60 -13.76 -14.16
CA PRO A 154 -28.06 -13.74 -15.55
C PRO A 154 -28.57 -12.34 -15.94
N MET A 155 -28.20 -11.88 -17.10
CA MET A 155 -28.62 -10.57 -17.58
C MET A 155 -30.10 -10.57 -17.97
N CYS A 156 -30.82 -9.49 -17.68
CA CYS A 156 -32.13 -9.27 -18.27
C CYS A 156 -31.97 -8.87 -19.76
N PRO A 157 -33.02 -9.01 -20.60
CA PRO A 157 -32.93 -8.75 -22.04
C PRO A 157 -32.36 -7.38 -22.39
N GLN A 158 -32.66 -6.34 -21.60
CA GLN A 158 -32.13 -4.99 -21.82
C GLN A 158 -30.64 -4.87 -21.49
N CYS A 159 -30.15 -5.52 -20.41
CA CYS A 159 -28.73 -5.55 -20.09
C CYS A 159 -27.95 -6.38 -21.11
N GLU A 160 -28.52 -7.47 -21.61
CA GLU A 160 -27.96 -8.30 -22.64
C GLU A 160 -27.88 -7.54 -23.98
N TYR A 161 -28.90 -6.78 -24.34
CA TYR A 161 -28.86 -5.87 -25.51
C TYR A 161 -27.70 -4.89 -25.38
N GLU A 162 -27.59 -4.17 -24.23
CA GLU A 162 -26.49 -3.23 -24.02
C GLU A 162 -25.12 -3.91 -24.04
N TYR A 163 -25.02 -5.17 -23.60
CA TYR A 163 -23.78 -5.93 -23.56
C TYR A 163 -23.32 -6.38 -24.95
N THR A 164 -24.27 -6.72 -25.84
CA THR A 164 -23.98 -7.30 -27.16
C THR A 164 -23.94 -6.26 -28.31
N HIS A 165 -24.43 -5.04 -28.11
CA HIS A 165 -24.54 -4.02 -29.16
C HIS A 165 -23.47 -2.93 -29.04
N ALA A 166 -22.62 -2.83 -30.05
CA ALA A 166 -21.40 -2.01 -30.06
C ALA A 166 -21.65 -0.49 -29.89
N GLU A 167 -22.81 -0.01 -30.28
CA GLU A 167 -23.21 1.39 -30.13
C GLU A 167 -23.50 1.77 -28.68
N THR A 168 -23.66 0.81 -27.79
CA THR A 168 -23.96 1.08 -26.38
C THR A 168 -22.69 1.34 -25.57
N ARG A 169 -22.81 2.13 -24.51
CA ARG A 169 -21.70 2.41 -23.59
C ARG A 169 -21.30 1.19 -22.74
N ARG A 170 -22.14 0.17 -22.67
CA ARG A 170 -21.92 -1.06 -21.90
C ARG A 170 -21.61 -2.27 -22.76
N TYR A 171 -21.34 -2.03 -24.06
CA TYR A 171 -20.89 -3.09 -24.93
C TYR A 171 -19.67 -3.80 -24.33
N ASP A 172 -19.77 -5.11 -24.18
CA ASP A 172 -18.70 -5.95 -23.58
C ASP A 172 -18.28 -5.56 -22.14
N ALA A 173 -19.20 -4.93 -21.39
CA ALA A 173 -18.95 -4.59 -19.97
C ALA A 173 -19.27 -5.80 -19.08
N GLN A 174 -18.24 -6.58 -18.71
CA GLN A 174 -18.41 -7.85 -17.99
C GLN A 174 -19.26 -7.75 -16.72
N PRO A 175 -19.15 -6.70 -15.86
CA PRO A 175 -19.96 -6.59 -14.66
C PRO A 175 -21.33 -5.91 -14.89
N VAL A 176 -21.80 -5.70 -16.14
CA VAL A 176 -23.06 -5.02 -16.43
C VAL A 176 -24.25 -5.64 -15.73
N CYS A 177 -25.10 -4.81 -15.13
CA CYS A 177 -26.35 -5.20 -14.47
C CYS A 177 -27.27 -3.99 -14.26
N CYS A 178 -28.47 -4.23 -13.75
CA CYS A 178 -29.42 -3.20 -13.33
C CYS A 178 -30.16 -3.65 -12.05
N ASN A 179 -31.14 -2.86 -11.60
CA ASN A 179 -31.91 -3.16 -10.40
C ASN A 179 -32.71 -4.49 -10.48
N ASP A 180 -32.99 -5.01 -11.69
CA ASP A 180 -33.75 -6.23 -11.90
C ASP A 180 -32.86 -7.48 -11.93
N CYS A 181 -31.67 -7.39 -12.54
CA CYS A 181 -30.84 -8.57 -12.79
C CYS A 181 -29.49 -8.54 -12.05
N GLY A 182 -29.18 -7.48 -11.31
CA GLY A 182 -27.92 -7.33 -10.59
C GLY A 182 -27.94 -7.89 -9.17
N PRO A 183 -26.79 -7.77 -8.49
CA PRO A 183 -26.69 -8.08 -7.07
C PRO A 183 -27.66 -7.25 -6.23
N GLU A 184 -28.02 -7.77 -5.07
CA GLU A 184 -28.93 -7.14 -4.13
C GLU A 184 -28.21 -6.74 -2.84
N VAL A 185 -28.55 -5.54 -2.33
CA VAL A 185 -28.12 -5.03 -1.01
C VAL A 185 -29.16 -5.41 0.03
N TYR A 186 -28.71 -5.81 1.22
CA TYR A 186 -29.58 -6.19 2.35
C TYR A 186 -28.92 -5.92 3.69
N LEU A 187 -29.70 -5.78 4.74
CA LEU A 187 -29.21 -5.86 6.11
C LEU A 187 -29.04 -7.32 6.53
N LEU A 188 -27.82 -7.68 6.97
CA LEU A 188 -27.50 -9.04 7.39
C LEU A 188 -28.36 -9.42 8.61
N ASP A 189 -28.97 -10.61 8.56
CA ASP A 189 -29.85 -11.17 9.59
C ASP A 189 -31.09 -10.32 9.92
N ARG A 190 -31.51 -9.45 8.96
CA ARG A 190 -32.70 -8.60 9.04
C ARG A 190 -33.51 -8.69 7.74
N PRO A 191 -34.81 -8.32 7.77
CA PRO A 191 -35.67 -8.41 6.59
C PRO A 191 -35.43 -7.33 5.53
N GLU A 192 -34.83 -6.20 5.89
CA GLU A 192 -34.65 -5.04 5.00
C GLU A 192 -33.76 -5.38 3.82
N ARG A 193 -34.27 -5.10 2.61
CA ARG A 193 -33.63 -5.34 1.33
C ARG A 193 -33.65 -4.06 0.48
N ARG A 194 -32.73 -3.98 -0.49
CA ARG A 194 -32.69 -2.93 -1.51
C ARG A 194 -32.79 -1.53 -0.88
N ARG A 195 -33.77 -0.72 -1.32
CA ARG A 195 -34.02 0.63 -0.80
C ARG A 195 -34.13 0.67 0.73
N GLN A 196 -34.92 -0.26 1.31
CA GLN A 196 -35.12 -0.29 2.77
C GLN A 196 -33.81 -0.49 3.53
N ALA A 197 -32.91 -1.35 3.03
CA ALA A 197 -31.62 -1.59 3.64
C ALA A 197 -30.71 -0.35 3.58
N ILE A 198 -30.68 0.38 2.46
CA ILE A 198 -29.88 1.58 2.29
C ILE A 198 -30.43 2.70 3.20
N VAL A 199 -31.73 2.93 3.21
CA VAL A 199 -32.36 3.94 4.08
C VAL A 199 -32.10 3.64 5.55
N ALA A 200 -32.26 2.39 5.98
CA ALA A 200 -32.02 1.99 7.36
C ALA A 200 -30.53 2.16 7.76
N ALA A 201 -29.59 1.89 6.86
CA ALA A 201 -28.16 2.14 7.09
C ALA A 201 -27.87 3.63 7.22
N ARG A 202 -28.45 4.47 6.34
CA ARG A 202 -28.32 5.95 6.40
C ARG A 202 -28.91 6.52 7.68
N GLN A 203 -30.11 6.03 8.08
CA GLN A 203 -30.73 6.43 9.34
C GLN A 203 -29.83 6.08 10.55
N ALA A 204 -29.26 4.86 10.54
CA ALA A 204 -28.35 4.47 11.60
C ALA A 204 -27.11 5.37 11.71
N ILE A 205 -26.55 5.85 10.58
CA ILE A 205 -25.46 6.83 10.60
C ILE A 205 -25.92 8.15 11.22
N VAL A 206 -27.09 8.66 10.82
CA VAL A 206 -27.67 9.91 11.36
C VAL A 206 -27.92 9.77 12.86
N ASP A 207 -28.36 8.61 13.32
CA ASP A 207 -28.58 8.28 14.75
C ASP A 207 -27.26 8.11 15.53
N GLY A 208 -26.10 8.31 14.91
CA GLY A 208 -24.78 8.16 15.55
C GLY A 208 -24.34 6.71 15.80
N LYS A 209 -24.95 5.75 15.13
CA LYS A 209 -24.58 4.33 15.21
C LYS A 209 -23.38 3.99 14.35
N ILE A 210 -22.77 2.85 14.63
CA ILE A 210 -21.68 2.26 13.86
C ILE A 210 -22.26 1.18 12.95
N ILE A 211 -22.01 1.26 11.64
CA ILE A 211 -22.45 0.26 10.69
C ILE A 211 -21.25 -0.41 10.01
N ALA A 212 -21.40 -1.66 9.60
CA ALA A 212 -20.47 -2.31 8.69
C ALA A 212 -21.07 -2.32 7.27
N ILE A 213 -20.23 -2.03 6.25
CA ILE A 213 -20.67 -1.91 4.86
C ILE A 213 -19.79 -2.78 3.99
N LYS A 214 -20.36 -3.68 3.22
CA LYS A 214 -19.63 -4.49 2.26
C LYS A 214 -19.25 -3.65 1.05
N GLY A 215 -17.94 -3.42 0.89
CA GLY A 215 -17.37 -2.69 -0.23
C GLY A 215 -17.01 -3.59 -1.42
N ILE A 216 -15.95 -3.21 -2.14
CA ILE A 216 -15.47 -3.95 -3.32
C ILE A 216 -14.48 -5.05 -2.94
N GLY A 217 -13.63 -4.84 -1.94
CA GLY A 217 -12.60 -5.79 -1.49
C GLY A 217 -12.79 -6.34 -0.08
N GLY A 218 -13.83 -5.92 0.64
CA GLY A 218 -14.13 -6.31 2.01
C GLY A 218 -15.14 -5.38 2.66
N PHE A 219 -15.39 -5.59 3.96
CA PHE A 219 -16.27 -4.74 4.76
C PHE A 219 -15.52 -3.57 5.39
N HIS A 220 -16.21 -2.45 5.56
CA HIS A 220 -15.74 -1.27 6.29
C HIS A 220 -16.64 -0.98 7.48
N LEU A 221 -16.06 -0.57 8.61
CA LEU A 221 -16.80 0.06 9.71
C LEU A 221 -16.96 1.54 9.40
N CYS A 222 -18.18 2.05 9.52
CA CYS A 222 -18.57 3.40 9.16
C CYS A 222 -19.39 4.04 10.27
N CYS A 223 -19.12 5.30 10.58
CA CYS A 223 -19.93 6.18 11.41
C CYS A 223 -19.69 7.64 11.04
N ASP A 224 -20.50 8.57 11.59
CA ASP A 224 -20.27 10.01 11.40
C ASP A 224 -18.90 10.43 11.96
N ALA A 225 -18.04 10.97 11.09
CA ALA A 225 -16.68 11.41 11.44
C ALA A 225 -16.65 12.72 12.26
N ARG A 226 -17.77 13.42 12.42
CA ARG A 226 -17.91 14.61 13.24
C ARG A 226 -18.48 14.32 14.62
N ASN A 227 -19.10 13.14 14.79
CA ASN A 227 -19.69 12.72 16.05
C ASN A 227 -18.63 12.09 16.96
N GLU A 228 -18.14 12.88 17.93
CA GLU A 228 -17.10 12.44 18.87
C GLU A 228 -17.50 11.19 19.64
N GLN A 229 -18.78 11.08 20.04
CA GLN A 229 -19.26 9.90 20.79
C GLN A 229 -19.24 8.63 19.91
N ALA A 230 -19.68 8.71 18.66
CA ALA A 230 -19.64 7.59 17.74
C ALA A 230 -18.20 7.14 17.47
N VAL A 231 -17.27 8.09 17.26
CA VAL A 231 -15.85 7.80 17.04
C VAL A 231 -15.21 7.16 18.27
N ARG A 232 -15.49 7.65 19.48
CA ARG A 232 -15.00 7.04 20.73
C ARG A 232 -15.55 5.63 20.93
N THR A 233 -16.83 5.42 20.65
CA THR A 233 -17.44 4.09 20.74
C THR A 233 -16.79 3.12 19.77
N LEU A 234 -16.52 3.56 18.53
CA LEU A 234 -15.79 2.75 17.55
C LEU A 234 -14.37 2.40 18.03
N ARG A 235 -13.64 3.35 18.65
CA ARG A 235 -12.32 3.10 19.25
C ARG A 235 -12.37 2.03 20.34
N GLN A 236 -13.34 2.14 21.23
CA GLN A 236 -13.53 1.17 22.33
C GLN A 236 -13.83 -0.22 21.78
N ARG A 237 -14.81 -0.34 20.88
CA ARG A 237 -15.20 -1.63 20.27
C ARG A 237 -14.04 -2.27 19.49
N LYS A 238 -13.30 -1.47 18.74
CA LYS A 238 -12.14 -1.91 17.91
C LYS A 238 -10.85 -2.07 18.73
N ARG A 239 -10.85 -1.72 20.01
CA ARG A 239 -9.66 -1.71 20.89
C ARG A 239 -8.47 -0.96 20.26
N ARG A 240 -8.78 0.17 19.65
CA ARG A 240 -7.84 1.00 18.90
C ARG A 240 -7.76 2.41 19.50
N PRO A 241 -6.94 2.60 20.57
CA PRO A 241 -7.00 3.82 21.40
C PRO A 241 -6.64 5.09 20.64
N VAL A 242 -5.54 5.13 19.88
CA VAL A 242 -5.06 6.36 19.23
C VAL A 242 -4.70 6.23 17.75
N LYS A 243 -4.47 5.02 17.21
CA LYS A 243 -4.14 4.86 15.77
C LYS A 243 -5.21 5.56 14.91
N PRO A 244 -4.83 6.48 13.97
CA PRO A 244 -5.78 7.27 13.19
C PRO A 244 -6.80 6.43 12.41
N PHE A 245 -8.02 6.94 12.26
CA PHE A 245 -9.01 6.42 11.33
C PHE A 245 -8.96 7.18 10.01
N ALA A 246 -9.20 6.47 8.91
CA ALA A 246 -9.45 7.09 7.62
C ALA A 246 -10.88 7.63 7.56
N VAL A 247 -11.05 8.72 6.81
CA VAL A 247 -12.33 9.40 6.60
C VAL A 247 -12.66 9.40 5.11
N MET A 248 -13.83 8.90 4.76
CA MET A 248 -14.41 9.09 3.43
C MET A 248 -15.19 10.39 3.42
N MET A 249 -14.82 11.32 2.54
CA MET A 249 -15.49 12.60 2.37
C MET A 249 -16.33 12.57 1.09
N LYS A 250 -17.50 13.19 1.13
CA LYS A 250 -18.50 13.15 0.06
C LYS A 250 -17.94 13.52 -1.32
N ASP A 251 -17.12 14.57 -1.36
CA ASP A 251 -16.53 15.14 -2.57
C ASP A 251 -15.29 16.00 -2.23
N LEU A 252 -14.62 16.53 -3.25
CA LEU A 252 -13.45 17.39 -3.09
C LEU A 252 -13.75 18.68 -2.31
N GLU A 253 -14.96 19.22 -2.40
CA GLU A 253 -15.37 20.41 -1.64
C GLU A 253 -15.40 20.13 -0.14
N ALA A 254 -15.88 18.94 0.25
CA ALA A 254 -15.83 18.51 1.64
C ALA A 254 -14.37 18.35 2.11
N VAL A 255 -13.47 17.80 1.27
CA VAL A 255 -12.05 17.71 1.58
C VAL A 255 -11.42 19.09 1.77
N ARG A 256 -11.65 20.02 0.85
CA ARG A 256 -11.09 21.39 0.90
C ARG A 256 -11.54 22.17 2.14
N ARG A 257 -12.71 21.86 2.70
CA ARG A 257 -13.17 22.46 3.96
C ARG A 257 -12.38 21.96 5.17
N GLN A 258 -11.92 20.70 5.16
CA GLN A 258 -11.32 20.05 6.32
C GLN A 258 -9.78 19.98 6.25
N CYS A 259 -9.22 19.91 5.04
CA CYS A 259 -7.81 19.60 4.82
C CYS A 259 -7.15 20.57 3.83
N VAL A 260 -5.82 20.65 3.90
CA VAL A 260 -4.97 21.25 2.87
C VAL A 260 -4.62 20.15 1.87
N ILE A 261 -4.90 20.36 0.60
CA ILE A 261 -4.56 19.44 -0.48
C ILE A 261 -3.27 19.94 -1.13
N PRO A 262 -2.16 19.19 -1.06
CA PRO A 262 -0.91 19.56 -1.76
C PRO A 262 -1.11 19.57 -3.28
N ASP A 263 -0.31 20.38 -3.99
CA ASP A 263 -0.34 20.45 -5.44
C ASP A 263 -0.15 19.08 -6.09
N GLY A 264 -1.02 18.73 -7.01
CA GLY A 264 -1.04 17.45 -7.70
C GLY A 264 -1.75 16.30 -6.93
N ALA A 265 -1.91 16.37 -5.61
CA ALA A 265 -2.55 15.32 -4.81
C ALA A 265 -4.05 15.17 -5.13
N GLU A 266 -4.71 16.23 -5.59
CA GLU A 266 -6.11 16.19 -5.99
C GLU A 266 -6.37 15.20 -7.13
N LYS A 267 -5.47 15.12 -8.12
CA LYS A 267 -5.57 14.19 -9.25
C LYS A 267 -5.51 12.72 -8.81
N VAL A 268 -4.77 12.44 -7.74
CA VAL A 268 -4.67 11.10 -7.18
C VAL A 268 -5.88 10.79 -6.30
N LEU A 269 -6.29 11.74 -5.46
CA LEU A 269 -7.43 11.61 -4.58
C LEU A 269 -8.74 11.36 -5.35
N ASP A 270 -8.95 12.07 -6.47
CA ASP A 270 -10.13 11.91 -7.35
C ASP A 270 -9.85 11.04 -8.60
N GLY A 271 -8.69 10.43 -8.67
CA GLY A 271 -8.32 9.48 -9.73
C GLY A 271 -9.14 8.19 -9.68
N HIS A 272 -8.90 7.32 -10.63
CA HIS A 272 -9.63 6.05 -10.75
C HIS A 272 -9.27 5.02 -9.65
N GLN A 273 -8.18 5.22 -8.90
CA GLN A 273 -7.80 4.40 -7.76
C GLN A 273 -8.49 4.85 -6.47
N LYS A 274 -8.70 6.15 -6.28
CA LYS A 274 -9.26 6.79 -5.07
C LYS A 274 -8.68 6.17 -3.78
N PRO A 275 -7.35 6.29 -3.56
CA PRO A 275 -6.70 5.79 -2.36
C PRO A 275 -7.03 6.64 -1.14
N ILE A 276 -6.62 6.17 0.04
CA ILE A 276 -6.52 7.01 1.23
C ILE A 276 -5.24 7.86 1.08
N VAL A 277 -5.38 9.18 1.07
CA VAL A 277 -4.27 10.14 1.05
C VAL A 277 -4.15 10.83 2.40
N LEU A 278 -2.95 10.86 2.98
CA LEU A 278 -2.67 11.56 4.23
C LEU A 278 -2.60 13.06 3.96
N LEU A 279 -3.55 13.84 4.47
CA LEU A 279 -3.66 15.27 4.25
C LEU A 279 -3.54 16.06 5.54
N PRO A 280 -2.79 17.19 5.56
CA PRO A 280 -2.74 18.10 6.70
C PRO A 280 -4.15 18.65 7.03
N LYS A 281 -4.51 18.63 8.32
CA LYS A 281 -5.76 19.21 8.80
C LYS A 281 -5.72 20.75 8.75
N LYS A 282 -6.82 21.38 8.37
CA LYS A 282 -6.98 22.85 8.46
C LYS A 282 -7.32 23.30 9.89
N SER A 283 -6.93 24.51 10.24
CA SER A 283 -7.45 25.18 11.42
C SER A 283 -8.98 25.36 11.29
N GLY A 284 -9.74 25.06 12.37
CA GLY A 284 -11.19 25.16 12.38
C GLY A 284 -11.92 24.04 11.65
N GLN A 285 -11.24 22.93 11.27
CA GLN A 285 -11.88 21.73 10.77
C GLN A 285 -12.89 21.17 11.79
N THR A 286 -13.90 20.44 11.32
CA THR A 286 -15.04 19.97 12.13
C THR A 286 -15.06 18.48 12.41
N LEU A 287 -13.98 17.75 12.06
CA LEU A 287 -13.84 16.32 12.37
C LEU A 287 -13.69 16.14 13.88
N ALA A 288 -14.23 15.06 14.40
CA ALA A 288 -14.09 14.71 15.80
C ALA A 288 -12.61 14.59 16.20
N PRO A 289 -12.18 15.17 17.34
CA PRO A 289 -10.78 15.09 17.81
C PRO A 289 -10.24 13.66 17.87
N SER A 290 -11.09 12.71 18.23
CA SER A 290 -10.75 11.29 18.27
C SER A 290 -10.57 10.62 16.90
N ILE A 291 -10.69 11.29 15.76
CA ILE A 291 -10.38 10.71 14.43
C ILE A 291 -8.87 10.41 14.32
N ALA A 292 -8.04 11.38 14.69
CA ALA A 292 -6.58 11.27 14.63
C ALA A 292 -5.96 12.05 15.79
N PRO A 293 -5.97 11.48 17.04
CA PRO A 293 -5.47 12.15 18.22
C PRO A 293 -3.98 12.48 18.09
N GLY A 294 -3.59 13.72 18.36
CA GLY A 294 -2.19 14.16 18.32
C GLY A 294 -1.53 14.12 16.92
N ASN A 295 -2.29 13.82 15.85
CA ASN A 295 -1.75 13.76 14.50
C ASN A 295 -2.17 15.03 13.72
N PRO A 296 -1.23 15.78 13.12
CA PRO A 296 -1.55 16.96 12.33
C PRO A 296 -2.23 16.64 10.99
N SER A 297 -2.21 15.37 10.57
CA SER A 297 -2.81 14.90 9.33
C SER A 297 -3.97 13.93 9.58
N VAL A 298 -4.79 13.72 8.56
CA VAL A 298 -5.85 12.70 8.53
C VAL A 298 -5.84 11.99 7.19
N GLY A 299 -6.08 10.67 7.19
CA GLY A 299 -6.26 9.90 5.97
C GLY A 299 -7.62 10.16 5.35
N VAL A 300 -7.65 10.65 4.12
CA VAL A 300 -8.88 11.01 3.39
C VAL A 300 -9.01 10.19 2.12
N MET A 301 -10.21 9.71 1.83
CA MET A 301 -10.57 9.11 0.54
C MET A 301 -11.91 9.62 0.05
N LEU A 302 -12.17 9.47 -1.25
CA LEU A 302 -13.45 9.77 -1.87
C LEU A 302 -14.26 8.48 -2.13
N PRO A 303 -15.59 8.57 -2.27
CA PRO A 303 -16.43 7.45 -2.63
C PRO A 303 -16.00 6.81 -3.96
N TYR A 304 -15.68 5.52 -3.94
CA TYR A 304 -15.21 4.79 -5.11
C TYR A 304 -16.19 3.72 -5.62
N THR A 305 -17.23 3.42 -4.84
CA THR A 305 -18.33 2.55 -5.28
C THR A 305 -19.63 3.32 -5.39
N PRO A 306 -20.59 2.87 -6.23
CA PRO A 306 -21.92 3.45 -6.25
C PRO A 306 -22.59 3.42 -4.86
N LEU A 307 -22.43 2.32 -4.12
CA LEU A 307 -23.00 2.18 -2.78
C LEU A 307 -22.47 3.25 -1.81
N HIS A 308 -21.17 3.60 -1.87
CA HIS A 308 -20.61 4.69 -1.06
C HIS A 308 -21.25 6.05 -1.42
N LEU A 309 -21.49 6.32 -2.70
CA LEU A 309 -22.19 7.56 -3.12
C LEU A 309 -23.62 7.60 -2.59
N LEU A 310 -24.32 6.45 -2.59
CA LEU A 310 -25.68 6.33 -2.09
C LEU A 310 -25.79 6.50 -0.56
N LEU A 311 -24.71 6.31 0.19
CA LEU A 311 -24.68 6.67 1.61
C LEU A 311 -24.76 8.17 1.83
N PHE A 312 -24.08 8.96 1.00
CA PHE A 312 -24.08 10.42 1.11
C PHE A 312 -25.32 11.08 0.49
N THR A 313 -25.82 10.51 -0.61
CA THR A 313 -26.94 11.08 -1.37
C THR A 313 -27.90 9.98 -1.80
N TYR A 314 -29.15 10.11 -1.36
CA TYR A 314 -30.23 9.18 -1.71
C TYR A 314 -31.54 9.96 -1.88
N ASP A 315 -32.61 9.32 -2.41
CA ASP A 315 -33.94 9.93 -2.55
C ASP A 315 -34.79 9.71 -1.30
N ASP A 316 -34.26 10.09 -0.17
CA ASP A 316 -34.93 10.13 1.14
C ASP A 316 -34.70 11.51 1.78
N ASP A 317 -35.39 11.79 2.89
CA ASP A 317 -35.30 13.07 3.60
C ASP A 317 -34.13 13.12 4.60
N LEU A 318 -33.21 12.14 4.58
CA LEU A 318 -32.11 12.05 5.51
C LEU A 318 -30.91 12.89 5.07
N SER A 319 -30.41 13.71 5.93
CA SER A 319 -29.16 14.48 5.75
C SER A 319 -28.01 13.74 6.43
N VAL A 320 -27.28 12.93 5.67
CA VAL A 320 -26.08 12.25 6.15
C VAL A 320 -24.90 13.23 6.12
N PRO A 321 -24.05 13.28 7.16
CA PRO A 321 -22.85 14.13 7.18
C PRO A 321 -21.93 13.87 5.99
N ASP A 322 -21.23 14.94 5.54
CA ASP A 322 -20.35 14.87 4.37
C ASP A 322 -18.96 14.26 4.64
N ALA A 323 -18.75 13.75 5.85
CA ALA A 323 -17.54 13.06 6.28
C ALA A 323 -17.89 11.85 7.16
N LEU A 324 -17.51 10.66 6.73
CA LEU A 324 -17.76 9.39 7.42
C LEU A 324 -16.44 8.70 7.76
N VAL A 325 -16.30 8.16 8.96
CA VAL A 325 -15.23 7.19 9.21
C VAL A 325 -15.39 6.03 8.25
N MET A 326 -14.30 5.58 7.66
CA MET A 326 -14.29 4.40 6.79
C MET A 326 -13.00 3.62 7.07
N THR A 327 -13.11 2.61 7.93
CA THR A 327 -11.97 1.78 8.34
C THR A 327 -12.28 0.31 8.10
N SER A 328 -11.26 -0.51 7.85
CA SER A 328 -11.44 -1.95 7.62
C SER A 328 -12.26 -2.61 8.73
N ALA A 329 -13.24 -3.43 8.37
CA ALA A 329 -14.05 -4.18 9.31
C ALA A 329 -13.34 -5.51 9.63
N ASN A 330 -12.63 -5.51 10.75
CA ASN A 330 -11.89 -6.62 11.32
C ASN A 330 -11.57 -6.34 12.79
N GLU A 331 -11.29 -7.36 13.55
CA GLU A 331 -10.53 -7.21 14.79
C GLU A 331 -9.10 -6.71 14.49
N SER A 332 -8.45 -6.10 15.49
CA SER A 332 -7.08 -5.59 15.30
C SER A 332 -6.11 -6.75 15.02
N GLY A 333 -5.43 -6.71 13.87
CA GLY A 333 -4.48 -7.75 13.43
C GLY A 333 -5.08 -8.82 12.51
N ALA A 334 -6.40 -9.02 12.52
CA ALA A 334 -7.08 -9.94 11.60
C ALA A 334 -7.18 -9.38 10.17
N PRO A 335 -7.38 -10.23 9.16
CA PRO A 335 -7.63 -9.78 7.79
C PRO A 335 -9.02 -9.11 7.69
N ILE A 336 -9.21 -8.27 6.67
CA ILE A 336 -10.52 -7.65 6.41
C ILE A 336 -11.60 -8.72 6.12
N CYS A 337 -12.75 -8.64 6.78
CA CYS A 337 -13.89 -9.50 6.47
C CYS A 337 -14.37 -9.26 5.03
N HIS A 338 -14.69 -10.33 4.30
CA HIS A 338 -15.11 -10.22 2.89
C HIS A 338 -16.38 -10.99 2.53
N ASN A 339 -16.91 -11.81 3.43
CA ASN A 339 -18.14 -12.56 3.26
C ASN A 339 -19.04 -12.45 4.49
N ASP A 340 -20.30 -12.86 4.34
CA ASP A 340 -21.32 -12.71 5.38
C ASP A 340 -21.07 -13.60 6.60
N GLU A 341 -20.43 -14.75 6.41
CA GLU A 341 -20.12 -15.66 7.51
C GLU A 341 -19.07 -15.06 8.44
N GLU A 342 -17.97 -14.54 7.87
CA GLU A 342 -16.96 -13.79 8.63
C GLU A 342 -17.57 -12.56 9.32
N ALA A 343 -18.49 -11.85 8.61
CA ALA A 343 -19.16 -10.68 9.17
C ALA A 343 -20.00 -11.03 10.40
N ARG A 344 -20.72 -12.18 10.41
CA ARG A 344 -21.47 -12.65 11.58
C ARG A 344 -20.56 -12.99 12.75
N GLN A 345 -19.47 -13.68 12.48
CA GLN A 345 -18.54 -14.15 13.50
C GLN A 345 -17.74 -13.02 14.14
N GLU A 346 -17.24 -12.09 13.33
CA GLU A 346 -16.25 -11.13 13.75
C GLU A 346 -16.80 -9.71 14.02
N LEU A 347 -17.93 -9.32 13.40
CA LEU A 347 -18.41 -7.94 13.48
C LEU A 347 -19.54 -7.70 14.47
N SER A 348 -20.10 -8.75 15.08
CA SER A 348 -21.26 -8.66 16.01
C SER A 348 -21.01 -7.71 17.20
N GLY A 349 -19.77 -7.62 17.70
CA GLY A 349 -19.37 -6.70 18.76
C GLY A 349 -18.83 -5.33 18.29
N LEU A 350 -18.61 -5.17 16.98
CA LEU A 350 -17.96 -4.00 16.40
C LEU A 350 -18.93 -2.96 15.83
N CYS A 351 -20.11 -3.41 15.36
CA CYS A 351 -21.10 -2.54 14.73
C CYS A 351 -22.53 -2.84 15.18
N ASP A 352 -23.44 -1.92 14.90
CA ASP A 352 -24.88 -2.03 15.25
C ASP A 352 -25.71 -2.61 14.10
N LEU A 353 -25.24 -2.48 12.86
CA LEU A 353 -25.84 -2.96 11.64
C LEU A 353 -24.78 -3.42 10.64
N VAL A 354 -25.12 -4.40 9.81
CA VAL A 354 -24.27 -4.84 8.68
C VAL A 354 -25.05 -4.70 7.38
N LEU A 355 -24.64 -3.77 6.52
CA LEU A 355 -25.13 -3.60 5.16
C LEU A 355 -24.29 -4.47 4.23
N SER A 356 -24.83 -5.58 3.77
CA SER A 356 -24.18 -6.54 2.90
C SER A 356 -24.80 -6.58 1.50
N HIS A 357 -24.21 -7.38 0.64
CA HIS A 357 -24.72 -7.70 -0.69
C HIS A 357 -24.27 -9.11 -1.12
N ASN A 358 -25.01 -9.71 -2.06
CA ASN A 358 -24.77 -11.08 -2.52
C ASN A 358 -23.73 -11.22 -3.64
N ARG A 359 -23.11 -10.13 -4.15
CA ARG A 359 -21.96 -10.26 -5.05
C ARG A 359 -20.76 -10.77 -4.26
N ARG A 360 -20.20 -11.91 -4.67
CA ARG A 360 -19.06 -12.52 -3.99
C ARG A 360 -17.78 -11.75 -4.23
N ILE A 361 -17.01 -11.51 -3.17
CA ILE A 361 -15.64 -11.03 -3.24
C ILE A 361 -14.74 -12.26 -3.31
N ARG A 362 -13.95 -12.36 -4.37
CA ARG A 362 -13.07 -13.49 -4.65
C ARG A 362 -11.69 -13.34 -4.04
N LEU A 363 -11.21 -12.12 -3.98
CA LEU A 363 -9.92 -11.76 -3.38
C LEU A 363 -10.12 -10.55 -2.48
N ARG A 364 -9.64 -10.64 -1.23
CA ARG A 364 -9.64 -9.49 -0.31
C ARG A 364 -8.73 -8.38 -0.85
N ALA A 365 -9.13 -7.15 -0.69
CA ALA A 365 -8.32 -5.99 -1.02
C ALA A 365 -8.66 -4.82 -0.08
N ASP A 366 -7.73 -4.54 0.83
CA ASP A 366 -7.77 -3.32 1.65
C ASP A 366 -7.59 -2.07 0.79
N ASP A 367 -7.92 -0.90 1.34
CA ASP A 367 -7.65 0.37 0.67
C ASP A 367 -6.14 0.68 0.65
N SER A 368 -5.65 1.17 -0.47
CA SER A 368 -4.30 1.72 -0.57
C SER A 368 -4.19 2.98 0.27
N VAL A 369 -3.04 3.18 0.89
CA VAL A 369 -2.72 4.37 1.70
C VAL A 369 -1.45 4.99 1.18
N MET A 370 -1.46 6.30 1.00
CA MET A 370 -0.29 7.04 0.58
C MET A 370 -0.16 8.38 1.27
N ASP A 371 1.05 8.82 1.36
CA ASP A 371 1.45 10.17 1.71
C ASP A 371 1.82 10.95 0.44
N TRP A 372 2.25 12.18 0.57
CA TRP A 372 2.65 13.06 -0.51
C TRP A 372 4.04 13.62 -0.23
N TYR A 373 4.98 13.35 -1.12
CA TYR A 373 6.36 13.78 -0.98
C TYR A 373 6.90 14.29 -2.32
N ASP A 374 7.53 15.46 -2.34
CA ASP A 374 8.21 16.04 -3.51
C ASP A 374 7.30 16.05 -4.77
N GLY A 375 6.04 16.50 -4.60
CA GLY A 375 5.06 16.57 -5.70
C GLY A 375 4.59 15.22 -6.22
N ARG A 376 4.87 14.10 -5.53
CA ARG A 376 4.56 12.72 -5.97
C ARG A 376 3.88 11.91 -4.86
N PRO A 377 3.11 10.87 -5.24
CA PRO A 377 2.64 9.87 -4.30
C PRO A 377 3.80 9.18 -3.59
N TYR A 378 3.64 8.91 -2.31
CA TYR A 378 4.56 8.11 -1.50
C TYR A 378 3.77 7.01 -0.79
N MET A 379 3.87 5.79 -1.29
CA MET A 379 3.01 4.68 -0.88
C MET A 379 3.35 4.20 0.53
N ILE A 380 2.31 4.07 1.37
CA ILE A 380 2.41 3.48 2.71
C ILE A 380 1.86 2.05 2.72
N ARG A 381 0.78 1.81 1.97
CA ARG A 381 0.17 0.49 1.75
C ARG A 381 -0.29 0.40 0.30
N ARG A 382 0.15 -0.63 -0.41
CA ARG A 382 -0.26 -0.90 -1.79
C ARG A 382 -1.29 -2.02 -1.83
N SER A 383 -2.50 -1.72 -2.26
CA SER A 383 -3.61 -2.68 -2.33
C SER A 383 -4.62 -2.28 -3.40
N ARG A 384 -5.92 -2.10 -3.08
CA ARG A 384 -6.99 -1.76 -4.03
C ARG A 384 -6.60 -0.57 -4.93
N GLY A 385 -6.87 -0.71 -6.22
CA GLY A 385 -6.60 0.30 -7.24
C GLY A 385 -5.17 0.29 -7.78
N TYR A 386 -4.24 -0.40 -7.11
CA TYR A 386 -2.83 -0.52 -7.53
C TYR A 386 -2.39 -1.98 -7.73
N ALA A 387 -2.75 -2.87 -6.83
CA ALA A 387 -2.47 -4.29 -6.99
C ALA A 387 -3.47 -4.91 -7.98
N PRO A 388 -3.04 -5.86 -8.83
CA PRO A 388 -1.73 -6.49 -8.92
C PRO A 388 -0.88 -5.93 -10.08
N LEU A 389 -0.91 -4.62 -10.34
CA LEU A 389 -0.12 -4.04 -11.42
C LEU A 389 1.36 -4.42 -11.27
N PRO A 390 2.01 -4.97 -12.30
CA PRO A 390 3.38 -5.41 -12.20
C PRO A 390 4.39 -4.28 -12.29
N PHE A 391 5.59 -4.58 -11.81
CA PHE A 391 6.81 -3.82 -12.10
C PHE A 391 7.64 -4.57 -13.12
N PHE A 392 8.27 -3.84 -14.04
CA PHE A 392 9.21 -4.39 -15.00
C PHE A 392 10.63 -4.28 -14.46
N TYR A 393 11.38 -5.37 -14.46
CA TYR A 393 12.77 -5.32 -14.05
C TYR A 393 13.61 -6.33 -14.83
N GLY A 394 14.74 -5.86 -15.36
CA GLY A 394 15.72 -6.69 -16.06
C GLY A 394 15.21 -7.38 -17.33
N ARG A 395 15.90 -8.43 -17.75
CA ARG A 395 15.64 -9.16 -19.01
C ARG A 395 14.74 -10.38 -18.87
N GLY A 396 14.35 -10.72 -17.65
CA GLY A 396 13.63 -11.96 -17.33
C GLY A 396 14.53 -13.14 -17.04
N SER A 397 14.10 -14.00 -16.14
CA SER A 397 14.87 -15.13 -15.62
C SER A 397 14.54 -16.48 -16.29
N GLY A 398 13.47 -16.52 -17.10
CA GLY A 398 12.98 -17.77 -17.69
C GLY A 398 12.32 -18.74 -16.70
N LYS A 399 12.20 -18.38 -15.41
CA LYS A 399 11.52 -19.16 -14.37
C LYS A 399 10.55 -18.28 -13.58
N ASP A 400 9.41 -18.86 -13.21
CA ASP A 400 8.47 -18.19 -12.31
C ASP A 400 8.96 -18.30 -10.87
N VAL A 401 8.76 -17.24 -10.09
CA VAL A 401 9.16 -17.17 -8.68
C VAL A 401 7.99 -16.72 -7.81
N LEU A 402 7.97 -17.17 -6.56
CA LEU A 402 7.07 -16.68 -5.53
C LEU A 402 7.91 -16.11 -4.39
N ALA A 403 7.60 -14.91 -3.93
CA ALA A 403 8.23 -14.30 -2.77
C ALA A 403 7.19 -14.03 -1.68
N MET A 404 7.49 -14.47 -0.45
CA MET A 404 6.52 -14.52 0.65
C MET A 404 6.34 -13.18 1.38
N GLY A 405 7.29 -12.24 1.23
CA GLY A 405 7.30 -10.99 1.97
C GLY A 405 7.74 -11.13 3.44
N GLY A 406 7.45 -10.12 4.24
CA GLY A 406 7.76 -10.07 5.67
C GLY A 406 6.66 -10.62 6.57
N GLU A 407 6.87 -10.54 7.88
CA GLU A 407 5.92 -10.96 8.91
C GLU A 407 4.86 -9.87 9.19
N LEU A 408 5.27 -8.60 9.15
CA LEU A 408 4.39 -7.45 9.33
C LEU A 408 4.04 -6.83 7.99
N LYS A 409 2.86 -6.19 7.89
CA LYS A 409 2.37 -5.50 6.67
C LYS A 409 2.52 -6.37 5.40
N ASN A 410 2.35 -7.66 5.54
CA ASN A 410 2.66 -8.62 4.51
C ASN A 410 1.97 -8.30 3.17
N CYS A 411 2.75 -8.43 2.12
CA CYS A 411 2.38 -8.66 0.74
C CYS A 411 3.29 -9.77 0.23
N PHE A 412 2.81 -10.59 -0.69
CA PHE A 412 3.68 -11.51 -1.45
C PHE A 412 3.87 -10.99 -2.87
N CYS A 413 4.81 -11.55 -3.61
CA CYS A 413 5.06 -11.16 -5.00
C CYS A 413 5.24 -12.40 -5.88
N ILE A 414 4.62 -12.37 -7.06
CA ILE A 414 4.84 -13.39 -8.10
C ILE A 414 5.69 -12.75 -9.19
N GLY A 415 6.85 -13.35 -9.49
CA GLY A 415 7.67 -13.00 -10.65
C GLY A 415 7.42 -13.95 -11.77
N ARG A 416 7.22 -13.42 -13.00
CA ARG A 416 7.07 -14.20 -14.23
C ARG A 416 7.74 -13.44 -15.37
N ASN A 417 8.70 -14.06 -16.04
CA ASN A 417 9.56 -13.39 -16.98
C ASN A 417 10.29 -12.18 -16.34
N ASN A 418 10.08 -10.97 -16.84
CA ASN A 418 10.58 -9.71 -16.28
C ASN A 418 9.49 -8.88 -15.58
N LEU A 419 8.35 -9.49 -15.29
CA LEU A 419 7.20 -8.89 -14.64
C LEU A 419 7.08 -9.40 -13.21
N PHE A 420 7.01 -8.49 -12.27
CA PHE A 420 6.86 -8.77 -10.84
C PHE A 420 5.55 -8.19 -10.34
N TYR A 421 4.67 -9.06 -9.83
CA TYR A 421 3.27 -8.75 -9.44
C TYR A 421 3.12 -8.77 -7.92
N PRO A 422 3.32 -7.63 -7.22
CA PRO A 422 3.02 -7.58 -5.79
C PRO A 422 1.52 -7.75 -5.56
N SER A 423 1.18 -8.57 -4.57
CA SER A 423 -0.20 -8.83 -4.17
C SER A 423 -0.88 -7.59 -3.57
N PRO A 424 -2.22 -7.59 -3.42
CA PRO A 424 -2.86 -6.74 -2.42
C PRO A 424 -2.26 -6.99 -1.03
N TYR A 425 -2.37 -5.99 -0.16
CA TYR A 425 -2.01 -6.10 1.24
C TYR A 425 -2.76 -7.26 1.93
N ILE A 426 -2.04 -8.10 2.65
CA ILE A 426 -2.59 -9.25 3.38
C ILE A 426 -2.76 -8.91 4.87
N GLY A 427 -1.71 -8.40 5.52
CA GLY A 427 -1.73 -8.02 6.94
C GLY A 427 -0.57 -8.57 7.76
N ASP A 428 -0.73 -8.56 9.06
CA ASP A 428 0.29 -9.04 10.01
C ASP A 428 0.10 -10.53 10.29
N MET A 429 1.15 -11.31 10.15
CA MET A 429 1.09 -12.79 10.19
C MET A 429 0.97 -13.37 11.62
N ALA A 430 0.94 -12.52 12.65
CA ALA A 430 0.72 -12.98 14.02
C ALA A 430 -0.69 -13.60 14.23
N ASP A 431 -1.66 -13.28 13.39
CA ASP A 431 -2.99 -13.87 13.41
C ASP A 431 -3.09 -15.02 12.42
N ILE A 432 -3.53 -16.20 12.88
CA ILE A 432 -3.65 -17.40 12.04
C ILE A 432 -4.63 -17.20 10.87
N ARG A 433 -5.65 -16.34 11.02
CA ARG A 433 -6.59 -16.00 9.96
C ARG A 433 -5.88 -15.25 8.83
N THR A 434 -4.88 -14.42 9.16
CA THR A 434 -4.06 -13.71 8.16
C THR A 434 -3.13 -14.68 7.42
N VAL A 435 -2.56 -15.66 8.12
CA VAL A 435 -1.76 -16.73 7.49
C VAL A 435 -2.61 -17.54 6.50
N GLU A 436 -3.85 -17.88 6.87
CA GLU A 436 -4.76 -18.58 5.95
C GLU A 436 -5.19 -17.68 4.77
N ALA A 437 -5.41 -16.37 5.01
CA ALA A 437 -5.67 -15.41 3.95
C ALA A 437 -4.48 -15.31 2.96
N LEU A 438 -3.25 -15.39 3.46
CA LEU A 438 -2.04 -15.45 2.63
C LEU A 438 -2.06 -16.70 1.73
N ARG A 439 -2.29 -17.91 2.30
CA ARG A 439 -2.37 -19.16 1.52
C ARG A 439 -3.44 -19.10 0.44
N GLN A 440 -4.64 -18.58 0.77
CA GLN A 440 -5.75 -18.42 -0.18
C GLN A 440 -5.39 -17.45 -1.30
N SER A 441 -4.78 -16.30 -0.96
CA SER A 441 -4.39 -15.27 -1.91
C SER A 441 -3.30 -15.75 -2.86
N ILE A 442 -2.29 -16.50 -2.35
CA ILE A 442 -1.25 -17.10 -3.18
C ILE A 442 -1.86 -18.05 -4.21
N ARG A 443 -2.69 -19.02 -3.76
CA ARG A 443 -3.36 -19.97 -4.67
C ARG A 443 -4.14 -19.23 -5.76
N ARG A 444 -4.88 -18.20 -5.36
CA ARG A 444 -5.73 -17.44 -6.27
C ARG A 444 -4.93 -16.62 -7.28
N MET A 445 -3.96 -15.85 -6.84
CA MET A 445 -3.13 -15.04 -7.76
C MET A 445 -2.25 -15.91 -8.66
N THR A 446 -1.73 -17.03 -8.16
CA THR A 446 -0.98 -18.00 -8.97
C THR A 446 -1.86 -18.55 -10.11
N THR A 447 -3.12 -18.86 -9.81
CA THR A 447 -4.09 -19.29 -10.84
C THR A 447 -4.40 -18.16 -11.83
N LEU A 448 -4.67 -16.94 -11.36
CA LEU A 448 -4.99 -15.80 -12.22
C LEU A 448 -3.84 -15.42 -13.16
N LEU A 449 -2.61 -15.48 -12.66
CA LEU A 449 -1.41 -15.16 -13.44
C LEU A 449 -0.86 -16.37 -14.21
N GLU A 450 -1.49 -17.54 -14.09
CA GLU A 450 -1.02 -18.81 -14.69
C GLU A 450 0.45 -19.10 -14.34
N ALA A 451 0.88 -18.65 -13.18
CA ALA A 451 2.26 -18.80 -12.74
C ALA A 451 2.52 -20.22 -12.20
N LYS A 452 3.72 -20.73 -12.48
CA LYS A 452 4.18 -22.03 -12.00
C LYS A 452 5.53 -21.84 -11.29
N PRO A 453 5.52 -21.30 -10.04
CA PRO A 453 6.75 -21.01 -9.33
C PRO A 453 7.67 -22.23 -9.24
N ALA A 454 8.91 -22.05 -9.67
CA ALA A 454 9.97 -23.05 -9.55
C ALA A 454 10.79 -22.89 -8.27
N VAL A 455 10.69 -21.72 -7.62
CA VAL A 455 11.42 -21.36 -6.40
C VAL A 455 10.58 -20.41 -5.56
N VAL A 456 10.74 -20.50 -4.24
CA VAL A 456 10.10 -19.60 -3.27
C VAL A 456 11.17 -18.79 -2.55
N ALA A 457 11.03 -17.45 -2.54
CA ALA A 457 11.84 -16.59 -1.70
C ALA A 457 11.11 -16.27 -0.39
N CYS A 458 11.83 -16.27 0.74
CA CYS A 458 11.31 -15.84 2.03
C CYS A 458 12.34 -14.98 2.76
N ASP A 459 11.92 -14.39 3.89
CA ASP A 459 12.84 -13.68 4.77
C ASP A 459 13.90 -14.63 5.37
N LEU A 460 15.06 -14.10 5.70
CA LEU A 460 16.13 -14.84 6.39
C LEU A 460 15.72 -15.30 7.80
N HIS A 461 14.71 -14.67 8.40
CA HIS A 461 14.26 -14.97 9.76
C HIS A 461 13.62 -16.37 9.83
N PRO A 462 14.20 -17.33 10.61
CA PRO A 462 13.81 -18.74 10.53
C PRO A 462 12.44 -19.05 11.17
N ARG A 463 11.91 -18.15 11.98
CA ARG A 463 10.67 -18.37 12.74
C ARG A 463 9.50 -17.51 12.29
N TYR A 464 9.60 -16.83 11.15
CA TYR A 464 8.44 -16.13 10.59
C TYR A 464 7.40 -17.13 10.08
N ASN A 465 6.13 -16.82 10.26
CA ASN A 465 5.03 -17.60 9.70
C ASN A 465 5.10 -17.64 8.16
N THR A 466 5.55 -16.57 7.53
CA THR A 466 5.81 -16.53 6.08
C THR A 466 6.89 -17.52 5.66
N THR A 467 7.95 -17.68 6.44
CA THR A 467 9.00 -18.69 6.21
C THR A 467 8.44 -20.10 6.36
N ALA A 468 7.60 -20.35 7.36
CA ALA A 468 6.94 -21.65 7.53
C ALA A 468 6.06 -21.99 6.32
N VAL A 469 5.23 -21.05 5.86
CA VAL A 469 4.37 -21.23 4.66
C VAL A 469 5.24 -21.46 3.41
N ALA A 470 6.41 -20.80 3.28
CA ALA A 470 7.32 -21.04 2.16
C ALA A 470 7.75 -22.52 2.09
N HIS A 471 8.12 -23.10 3.23
CA HIS A 471 8.52 -24.53 3.30
C HIS A 471 7.37 -25.51 3.07
N GLU A 472 6.12 -25.14 3.45
CA GLU A 472 4.92 -25.96 3.20
C GLU A 472 4.65 -26.19 1.70
N LEU A 473 5.12 -25.31 0.82
CA LEU A 473 4.88 -25.40 -0.62
C LEU A 473 5.71 -26.51 -1.30
N GLY A 474 6.71 -27.09 -0.63
CA GLY A 474 7.52 -28.18 -1.16
C GLY A 474 8.42 -27.80 -2.35
N LEU A 475 8.65 -26.51 -2.58
CA LEU A 475 9.53 -25.98 -3.61
C LEU A 475 10.91 -25.63 -3.01
N PRO A 476 11.98 -25.51 -3.83
CA PRO A 476 13.22 -24.92 -3.39
C PRO A 476 13.01 -23.55 -2.74
N VAL A 477 13.58 -23.34 -1.55
CA VAL A 477 13.43 -22.10 -0.78
C VAL A 477 14.73 -21.31 -0.79
N VAL A 478 14.65 -20.01 -1.08
CA VAL A 478 15.76 -19.06 -1.03
C VAL A 478 15.48 -18.04 0.06
N ALA A 479 16.34 -18.01 1.08
CA ALA A 479 16.26 -17.02 2.15
C ALA A 479 16.98 -15.73 1.73
N VAL A 480 16.30 -14.58 1.89
CA VAL A 480 16.80 -13.27 1.50
C VAL A 480 16.94 -12.39 2.75
N GLN A 481 18.08 -11.74 2.91
CA GLN A 481 18.28 -10.82 4.03
C GLN A 481 17.32 -9.63 3.92
N HIS A 482 16.67 -9.29 5.01
CA HIS A 482 15.56 -8.33 5.10
C HIS A 482 15.89 -6.95 4.50
N HIS A 483 16.96 -6.32 4.97
CA HIS A 483 17.39 -4.98 4.53
C HIS A 483 17.89 -4.95 3.09
N TYR A 484 18.50 -6.03 2.65
CA TYR A 484 18.86 -6.20 1.26
C TYR A 484 17.62 -6.31 0.36
N ALA A 485 16.56 -6.99 0.80
CA ALA A 485 15.29 -7.02 0.09
C ALA A 485 14.63 -5.63 -0.01
N HIS A 486 14.74 -4.79 1.03
CA HIS A 486 14.32 -3.38 0.99
C HIS A 486 15.04 -2.61 -0.12
N ILE A 487 16.36 -2.73 -0.22
CA ILE A 487 17.13 -2.02 -1.25
C ILE A 487 16.81 -2.54 -2.65
N LEU A 488 16.72 -3.86 -2.84
CA LEU A 488 16.33 -4.45 -4.12
C LEU A 488 14.91 -4.01 -4.56
N SER A 489 14.01 -3.87 -3.62
CA SER A 489 12.65 -3.36 -3.88
C SER A 489 12.69 -1.92 -4.41
N CYS A 490 13.53 -1.07 -3.82
CA CYS A 490 13.74 0.31 -4.29
C CYS A 490 14.42 0.35 -5.67
N MET A 491 15.43 -0.49 -5.90
CA MET A 491 16.09 -0.63 -7.20
C MET A 491 15.09 -1.08 -8.27
N ALA A 492 14.26 -2.09 -7.96
CA ALA A 492 13.28 -2.64 -8.89
C ALA A 492 12.22 -1.62 -9.29
N GLU A 493 11.66 -0.88 -8.34
CA GLU A 493 10.70 0.18 -8.63
C GLU A 493 11.27 1.27 -9.55
N ASN A 494 12.56 1.59 -9.38
CA ASN A 494 13.24 2.63 -10.16
C ASN A 494 13.94 2.08 -11.43
N GLY A 495 13.80 0.79 -11.74
CA GLY A 495 14.43 0.17 -12.90
C GLY A 495 15.97 0.21 -12.88
N CYS A 496 16.58 0.30 -11.69
CA CYS A 496 18.02 0.41 -11.52
C CYS A 496 18.66 -0.97 -11.41
N GLU A 497 19.43 -1.38 -12.43
CA GLU A 497 20.18 -2.64 -12.45
C GLU A 497 21.64 -2.48 -12.00
N GLN A 498 22.12 -1.24 -11.85
CA GLN A 498 23.49 -0.94 -11.44
C GLN A 498 23.66 -1.04 -9.92
N PRO A 499 24.86 -1.31 -9.41
CA PRO A 499 25.12 -1.28 -7.98
C PRO A 499 24.80 0.08 -7.35
N VAL A 500 24.28 0.05 -6.12
CA VAL A 500 23.88 1.27 -5.37
C VAL A 500 24.43 1.25 -3.95
N ILE A 501 24.52 2.42 -3.33
CA ILE A 501 24.68 2.58 -1.89
C ILE A 501 23.27 2.53 -1.29
N GLY A 502 22.93 1.41 -0.64
CA GLY A 502 21.64 1.23 0.02
C GLY A 502 21.66 1.79 1.43
N VAL A 503 20.74 2.69 1.75
CA VAL A 503 20.43 3.12 3.11
C VAL A 503 19.15 2.43 3.53
N ALA A 504 19.26 1.35 4.30
CA ALA A 504 18.13 0.52 4.72
C ALA A 504 17.83 0.77 6.20
N PHE A 505 16.91 1.72 6.48
CA PHE A 505 16.55 2.10 7.84
C PHE A 505 15.15 1.60 8.18
N ASP A 506 15.10 0.66 9.15
CA ASP A 506 13.87 -0.06 9.49
C ASP A 506 13.74 -0.34 10.99
N GLY A 507 12.62 -0.95 11.36
CA GLY A 507 12.30 -1.34 12.72
C GLY A 507 13.03 -2.57 13.20
N THR A 508 13.09 -3.62 12.41
CA THR A 508 13.69 -4.90 12.81
C THR A 508 13.85 -5.82 11.61
N GLY A 509 15.05 -6.35 11.40
CA GLY A 509 15.31 -7.43 10.45
C GLY A 509 16.37 -8.38 11.00
N TYR A 510 16.36 -9.62 10.54
CA TYR A 510 17.31 -10.65 10.98
C TYR A 510 18.65 -10.45 10.28
N GLY A 511 19.70 -10.19 11.06
CA GLY A 511 21.06 -10.02 10.56
C GLY A 511 21.72 -11.36 10.17
N THR A 512 22.64 -11.31 9.22
CA THR A 512 23.44 -12.50 8.82
C THR A 512 24.38 -12.97 9.93
N ASP A 513 24.61 -12.13 10.93
CA ASP A 513 25.41 -12.36 12.13
C ASP A 513 24.57 -12.81 13.35
N GLY A 514 23.25 -13.02 13.16
CA GLY A 514 22.33 -13.40 14.23
C GLY A 514 21.90 -12.24 15.16
N THR A 515 22.31 -11.01 14.85
CA THR A 515 21.89 -9.80 15.58
C THR A 515 20.65 -9.18 14.94
N ILE A 516 20.07 -8.16 15.59
CA ILE A 516 18.98 -7.38 15.04
C ILE A 516 19.57 -6.23 14.20
N TRP A 517 19.27 -6.22 12.91
CA TRP A 517 19.61 -5.11 12.02
C TRP A 517 18.44 -4.15 11.86
N GLY A 518 18.72 -2.91 11.40
CA GLY A 518 17.67 -1.91 11.13
C GLY A 518 18.18 -0.51 10.81
N GLY A 519 19.49 -0.26 10.84
CA GLY A 519 20.07 1.04 10.47
C GLY A 519 21.33 0.84 9.65
N GLU A 520 21.17 0.30 8.42
CA GLU A 520 22.23 -0.30 7.65
C GLU A 520 22.64 0.54 6.44
N ILE A 521 23.94 0.59 6.17
CA ILE A 521 24.52 1.08 4.91
C ILE A 521 25.06 -0.13 4.15
N LEU A 522 24.49 -0.39 2.98
CA LEU A 522 24.78 -1.56 2.16
C LEU A 522 25.36 -1.12 0.81
N VAL A 523 26.36 -1.81 0.31
CA VAL A 523 26.68 -1.80 -1.12
C VAL A 523 25.92 -2.95 -1.74
N SER A 524 24.90 -2.63 -2.55
CA SER A 524 23.92 -3.61 -3.05
C SER A 524 23.91 -3.69 -4.56
N GLN A 525 23.79 -4.89 -5.08
CA GLN A 525 23.51 -5.23 -6.47
C GLN A 525 22.60 -6.45 -6.51
N VAL A 526 22.02 -6.80 -7.67
CA VAL A 526 21.07 -7.91 -7.77
C VAL A 526 21.63 -9.26 -7.31
N GLN A 527 22.93 -9.49 -7.49
CA GLN A 527 23.60 -10.74 -7.17
C GLN A 527 24.03 -10.87 -5.70
N GLY A 528 23.93 -9.77 -4.91
CA GLY A 528 24.32 -9.80 -3.50
C GLY A 528 24.57 -8.41 -2.93
N PHE A 529 25.01 -8.41 -1.68
CA PHE A 529 25.31 -7.17 -0.97
C PHE A 529 26.52 -7.33 -0.05
N ARG A 530 27.10 -6.20 0.33
CA ARG A 530 28.09 -6.08 1.40
C ARG A 530 27.59 -5.05 2.42
N ARG A 531 27.66 -5.39 3.70
CA ARG A 531 27.40 -4.46 4.79
C ARG A 531 28.58 -3.48 4.88
N ALA A 532 28.39 -2.24 4.48
CA ALA A 532 29.40 -1.21 4.51
C ALA A 532 29.43 -0.45 5.84
N GLY A 533 28.29 -0.34 6.51
CA GLY A 533 28.17 0.33 7.80
C GLY A 533 26.82 0.14 8.46
N SER A 534 26.72 0.64 9.70
CA SER A 534 25.46 0.69 10.45
C SER A 534 25.48 1.82 11.47
N ILE A 535 24.33 2.10 12.09
CA ILE A 535 24.32 2.86 13.34
C ILE A 535 25.12 2.11 14.41
N GLN A 536 25.61 2.81 15.44
CA GLN A 536 26.27 2.16 16.55
C GLN A 536 25.33 1.15 17.22
N PRO A 537 25.79 -0.11 17.43
CA PRO A 537 24.94 -1.13 18.06
C PRO A 537 24.69 -0.81 19.53
N PHE A 538 23.49 -1.15 19.97
CA PHE A 538 23.06 -1.04 21.37
C PHE A 538 22.33 -2.32 21.82
N TRP A 539 22.24 -2.54 23.11
CA TRP A 539 21.53 -3.70 23.65
C TRP A 539 20.02 -3.48 23.62
N GLN A 540 19.29 -4.32 22.90
CA GLN A 540 17.84 -4.40 22.95
C GLN A 540 17.43 -5.46 23.95
N ARG A 541 16.78 -5.05 25.06
CA ARG A 541 16.42 -5.91 26.21
C ARG A 541 14.91 -6.00 26.38
N GLY A 542 14.42 -7.21 26.69
CA GLY A 542 13.00 -7.44 26.97
C GLY A 542 12.21 -8.00 25.77
N GLY A 543 12.87 -8.53 24.75
CA GLY A 543 12.24 -9.19 23.60
C GLY A 543 11.22 -8.27 22.88
N ASP A 544 10.09 -8.83 22.45
CA ASP A 544 9.05 -8.13 21.68
C ASP A 544 8.43 -6.93 22.42
N ALA A 545 8.44 -6.93 23.77
CA ALA A 545 7.95 -5.78 24.54
C ALA A 545 8.76 -4.51 24.24
N SER A 546 10.06 -4.62 23.96
CA SER A 546 10.93 -3.49 23.62
C SER A 546 10.55 -2.78 22.31
N ALA A 547 9.81 -3.43 21.44
CA ALA A 547 9.29 -2.83 20.22
C ALA A 547 8.04 -1.94 20.46
N ARG A 548 7.40 -2.08 21.62
CA ARG A 548 6.23 -1.27 22.02
C ARG A 548 6.54 -0.30 23.15
N GLU A 549 7.44 -0.69 24.03
CA GLU A 549 7.80 0.05 25.25
C GLU A 549 9.16 0.73 25.03
N GLY A 550 9.17 1.88 24.32
CA GLY A 550 10.36 2.65 23.98
C GLY A 550 11.22 3.04 25.19
N TRP A 551 10.61 3.13 26.37
CA TRP A 551 11.34 3.35 27.64
C TRP A 551 12.38 2.27 27.93
N ARG A 552 12.17 1.02 27.50
CA ARG A 552 13.16 -0.07 27.66
C ARG A 552 14.42 0.20 26.86
N ILE A 553 14.23 0.71 25.65
CA ILE A 553 15.35 1.12 24.78
C ILE A 553 16.06 2.34 25.38
N ALA A 554 15.30 3.33 25.88
CA ALA A 554 15.87 4.49 26.53
C ALA A 554 16.74 4.09 27.75
N VAL A 555 16.25 3.20 28.62
CA VAL A 555 17.02 2.67 29.73
C VAL A 555 18.28 1.97 29.28
N SER A 556 18.18 1.16 28.21
CA SER A 556 19.34 0.43 27.67
C SER A 556 20.39 1.36 27.04
N LEU A 557 19.96 2.41 26.35
CA LEU A 557 20.87 3.44 25.80
C LEU A 557 21.58 4.19 26.92
N ILE A 558 20.86 4.65 27.94
CA ILE A 558 21.44 5.37 29.08
C ILE A 558 22.42 4.48 29.85
N ASP A 559 22.04 3.22 30.17
CA ASP A 559 22.92 2.25 30.81
C ASP A 559 24.22 2.00 30.04
N GLY A 560 24.13 1.93 28.69
CA GLY A 560 25.30 1.74 27.82
C GLY A 560 26.17 2.97 27.61
N LEU A 561 25.65 4.17 27.83
CA LEU A 561 26.37 5.43 27.66
C LEU A 561 27.05 5.94 28.94
N GLN A 562 26.59 5.50 30.11
CA GLN A 562 27.18 5.88 31.40
C GLN A 562 28.16 4.81 31.86
N GLU A 563 29.33 5.27 32.35
CA GLU A 563 30.33 4.38 32.93
C GLU A 563 29.90 3.85 34.33
N ASP A 564 29.06 4.63 35.02
CA ASP A 564 28.55 4.33 36.36
C ASP A 564 27.06 4.07 36.33
N ARG A 565 26.64 2.88 36.81
CA ARG A 565 25.24 2.45 36.87
C ARG A 565 24.42 3.29 37.88
N GLU A 566 25.03 3.83 38.95
CA GLU A 566 24.34 4.72 39.88
C GLU A 566 23.93 6.02 39.15
N LYS A 567 24.83 6.56 38.31
CA LYS A 567 24.55 7.73 37.48
C LYS A 567 23.46 7.42 36.45
N ALA A 568 23.54 6.29 35.79
CA ALA A 568 22.48 5.84 34.85
C ALA A 568 21.13 5.74 35.58
N SER A 569 21.12 5.15 36.77
CA SER A 569 19.90 5.01 37.62
C SER A 569 19.31 6.37 38.00
N ALA A 570 20.13 7.33 38.37
CA ALA A 570 19.69 8.67 38.75
C ALA A 570 19.07 9.40 37.55
N ILE A 571 19.67 9.31 36.34
CA ILE A 571 19.14 9.89 35.11
C ILE A 571 17.78 9.26 34.74
N ILE A 572 17.65 7.93 34.86
CA ILE A 572 16.40 7.21 34.57
C ILE A 572 15.28 7.69 35.48
N ASP A 573 15.58 7.92 36.77
CA ASP A 573 14.63 8.43 37.74
C ASP A 573 14.25 9.89 37.47
N GLU A 574 15.21 10.74 37.15
CA GLU A 574 14.99 12.15 36.79
C GLU A 574 14.07 12.30 35.57
N LEU A 575 14.29 11.49 34.54
CA LEU A 575 13.45 11.46 33.35
C LEU A 575 12.13 10.69 33.54
N GLN A 576 11.91 10.06 34.67
CA GLN A 576 10.71 9.27 35.01
C GLN A 576 10.39 8.21 33.91
N LEU A 577 11.41 7.56 33.38
CA LEU A 577 11.27 6.62 32.26
C LEU A 577 10.47 5.37 32.64
N CYS A 578 10.67 4.86 33.86
CA CYS A 578 10.00 3.64 34.32
C CYS A 578 9.93 3.63 35.88
N SER A 579 9.14 2.71 36.43
CA SER A 579 9.09 2.48 37.85
C SER A 579 10.40 1.87 38.36
N ALA A 580 10.65 1.97 39.66
CA ALA A 580 11.83 1.36 40.31
C ALA A 580 11.92 -0.16 40.03
N VAL A 581 10.78 -0.85 40.02
CA VAL A 581 10.72 -2.31 39.76
C VAL A 581 11.10 -2.60 38.32
N GLU A 582 10.56 -1.85 37.37
CA GLU A 582 10.90 -2.00 35.93
C GLU A 582 12.36 -1.70 35.66
N LYS A 583 12.94 -0.65 36.30
CA LYS A 583 14.36 -0.31 36.21
C LYS A 583 15.25 -1.46 36.71
N GLN A 584 14.95 -1.98 37.91
CA GLN A 584 15.69 -3.12 38.45
C GLN A 584 15.60 -4.35 37.58
N ALA A 585 14.43 -4.62 37.00
CA ALA A 585 14.26 -5.71 36.00
C ALA A 585 15.16 -5.51 34.77
N GLN A 586 15.24 -4.28 34.22
CA GLN A 586 16.12 -4.00 33.07
C GLN A 586 17.61 -4.19 33.43
N PHE A 587 18.04 -3.76 34.58
CA PHE A 587 19.41 -3.97 35.08
C PHE A 587 19.72 -5.46 35.28
N PHE A 588 18.78 -6.22 35.85
CA PHE A 588 18.91 -7.66 36.01
C PHE A 588 19.06 -8.38 34.64
N LEU A 589 18.24 -8.00 33.66
CA LEU A 589 18.35 -8.55 32.29
C LEU A 589 19.73 -8.22 31.67
N ALA A 590 20.26 -7.02 31.97
CA ALA A 590 21.59 -6.62 31.51
C ALA A 590 22.69 -7.50 32.13
N ASP A 591 22.66 -7.67 33.46
CA ASP A 591 23.68 -8.41 34.22
C ASP A 591 23.68 -9.92 33.85
N GLN A 592 22.48 -10.48 33.65
CA GLN A 592 22.33 -11.89 33.33
C GLN A 592 22.36 -12.17 31.80
N GLN A 593 22.41 -11.14 30.98
CA GLN A 593 22.31 -11.23 29.51
C GLN A 593 21.07 -12.03 29.01
N ILE A 594 19.96 -11.96 29.79
CA ILE A 594 18.70 -12.64 29.47
C ILE A 594 17.85 -11.75 28.58
N ASN A 595 17.25 -12.30 27.52
CA ASN A 595 16.45 -11.56 26.54
C ASN A 595 17.12 -10.26 26.07
N SER A 596 18.43 -10.33 25.88
CA SER A 596 19.29 -9.23 25.45
C SER A 596 19.92 -9.59 24.10
N VAL A 597 19.66 -8.80 23.08
CA VAL A 597 20.20 -8.98 21.72
C VAL A 597 20.86 -7.68 21.29
N LEU A 598 22.00 -7.78 20.64
CA LEU A 598 22.66 -6.62 20.05
C LEU A 598 21.84 -6.13 18.85
N SER A 599 21.60 -4.83 18.75
CA SER A 599 20.71 -4.26 17.77
C SER A 599 21.28 -3.00 17.12
N THR A 600 21.13 -2.90 15.81
CA THR A 600 21.34 -1.68 15.02
C THR A 600 20.01 -1.12 14.49
N SER A 601 18.89 -1.44 15.14
CA SER A 601 17.56 -0.99 14.74
C SER A 601 17.42 0.53 14.82
N ALA A 602 17.27 1.19 13.67
CA ALA A 602 16.97 2.62 13.62
C ALA A 602 15.59 2.92 14.22
N GLY A 603 14.57 2.10 13.96
CA GLY A 603 13.24 2.28 14.54
C GLY A 603 13.26 2.25 16.07
N ARG A 604 14.01 1.34 16.68
CA ARG A 604 14.17 1.29 18.16
C ARG A 604 14.95 2.49 18.68
N LEU A 605 15.94 2.97 17.92
CA LEU A 605 16.64 4.21 18.28
C LEU A 605 15.66 5.40 18.34
N PHE A 606 14.76 5.53 17.36
CA PHE A 606 13.68 6.53 17.36
C PHE A 606 12.78 6.41 18.60
N ASP A 607 12.37 5.18 18.95
CA ASP A 607 11.51 4.93 20.12
C ASP A 607 12.23 5.31 21.41
N GLY A 608 13.51 4.96 21.56
CA GLY A 608 14.33 5.30 22.72
C GLY A 608 14.54 6.80 22.88
N VAL A 609 14.87 7.51 21.78
CA VAL A 609 15.04 8.97 21.80
C VAL A 609 13.70 9.66 22.10
N SER A 610 12.59 9.19 21.52
CA SER A 610 11.25 9.73 21.83
C SER A 610 10.91 9.60 23.32
N ALA A 611 11.29 8.49 23.95
CA ALA A 611 11.12 8.29 25.40
C ALA A 611 12.04 9.19 26.24
N ILE A 612 13.33 9.33 25.88
CA ILE A 612 14.31 10.22 26.55
C ILE A 612 13.82 11.67 26.53
N LEU A 613 13.30 12.12 25.39
CA LEU A 613 12.76 13.46 25.25
C LEU A 613 11.40 13.67 25.93
N GLY A 614 10.76 12.61 26.44
CA GLY A 614 9.46 12.69 27.11
C GLY A 614 8.26 12.82 26.14
N ILE A 615 8.45 12.55 24.85
CA ILE A 615 7.43 12.69 23.82
C ILE A 615 6.48 11.47 23.82
N CYS A 616 7.04 10.26 23.72
CA CYS A 616 6.26 9.03 23.74
C CYS A 616 7.05 7.91 24.41
N ARG A 617 6.60 7.49 25.59
CA ARG A 617 7.25 6.47 26.40
C ARG A 617 6.94 5.04 25.93
N ALA A 618 5.71 4.82 25.45
CA ALA A 618 5.25 3.52 24.99
C ALA A 618 4.24 3.70 23.84
N SER A 619 4.33 2.83 22.85
CA SER A 619 3.50 2.86 21.64
C SER A 619 2.33 1.89 21.76
N THR A 620 1.14 2.30 21.34
CA THR A 620 -0.05 1.47 21.24
C THR A 620 -0.28 0.92 19.84
N PHE A 621 0.50 1.41 18.88
CA PHE A 621 0.58 0.91 17.52
C PHE A 621 1.98 1.17 16.96
N GLU A 622 2.37 0.42 15.95
CA GLU A 622 3.68 0.49 15.32
C GLU A 622 3.99 1.89 14.77
N GLY A 623 5.19 2.41 15.08
CA GLY A 623 5.66 3.72 14.63
C GLY A 623 5.07 4.93 15.36
N GLN A 624 4.26 4.76 16.42
CA GLN A 624 3.67 5.88 17.15
C GLN A 624 4.72 6.82 17.73
N ALA A 625 5.76 6.29 18.35
CA ALA A 625 6.79 7.10 19.00
C ALA A 625 7.62 7.87 17.98
N SER A 626 8.01 7.23 16.85
CA SER A 626 8.76 7.91 15.80
C SER A 626 7.92 8.95 15.05
N MET A 627 6.61 8.73 14.86
CA MET A 627 5.70 9.74 14.32
C MET A 627 5.57 10.94 15.24
N ALA A 628 5.41 10.72 16.57
CA ALA A 628 5.32 11.81 17.54
C ALA A 628 6.62 12.64 17.58
N LEU A 629 7.77 11.98 17.49
CA LEU A 629 9.07 12.62 17.40
C LEU A 629 9.22 13.46 16.13
N GLN A 630 8.74 12.95 14.98
CA GLN A 630 8.69 13.71 13.73
C GLN A 630 7.82 14.96 13.85
N PHE A 631 6.61 14.84 14.42
CA PHE A 631 5.70 15.99 14.52
C PHE A 631 6.26 17.10 15.43
N ALA A 632 6.93 16.73 16.54
CA ALA A 632 7.64 17.67 17.39
C ALA A 632 8.74 18.41 16.59
N ALA A 633 9.55 17.66 15.84
CA ALA A 633 10.62 18.22 15.03
C ALA A 633 10.09 19.13 13.89
N GLU A 634 9.02 18.74 13.20
CA GLU A 634 8.38 19.56 12.16
C GLU A 634 7.74 20.84 12.74
N THR A 635 7.26 20.81 13.99
CA THR A 635 6.73 21.99 14.68
C THR A 635 7.86 23.01 14.91
N TRP A 636 9.02 22.57 15.42
CA TRP A 636 10.18 23.43 15.59
C TRP A 636 10.66 24.04 14.28
N GLU A 637 10.82 23.21 13.24
CA GLU A 637 11.35 23.64 11.95
C GLU A 637 10.51 24.73 11.28
N LYS A 638 9.16 24.65 11.39
CA LYS A 638 8.25 25.65 10.81
C LYS A 638 8.47 27.06 11.36
N GLU A 639 8.84 27.17 12.63
CA GLU A 639 9.04 28.43 13.32
C GLU A 639 10.49 28.92 13.27
N HIS A 640 11.43 28.03 12.95
CA HIS A 640 12.85 28.27 13.00
C HIS A 640 13.54 27.76 11.72
N PRO A 641 13.70 28.59 10.69
CA PRO A 641 14.41 28.20 9.48
C PRO A 641 15.81 27.64 9.79
N GLN A 642 16.13 26.51 9.23
CA GLN A 642 17.35 25.77 9.53
C GLN A 642 18.33 25.83 8.36
N PRO A 643 19.67 25.85 8.64
CA PRO A 643 20.68 25.76 7.59
C PRO A 643 20.66 24.37 6.93
N ALA A 644 21.28 24.28 5.74
CA ALA A 644 21.48 23.02 5.06
C ALA A 644 22.28 22.03 5.93
N VAL A 645 21.89 20.76 5.87
CA VAL A 645 22.55 19.69 6.62
C VAL A 645 23.98 19.52 6.09
N GLN A 646 24.95 19.48 7.01
CA GLN A 646 26.36 19.23 6.66
C GLN A 646 26.69 17.76 6.98
N PRO A 647 27.38 17.05 6.07
CA PRO A 647 27.76 15.64 6.32
C PRO A 647 28.64 15.51 7.56
N MET A 648 28.38 14.44 8.33
CA MET A 648 29.16 14.09 9.51
C MET A 648 29.95 12.79 9.24
N ALA A 649 31.26 12.84 9.40
CA ALA A 649 32.11 11.66 9.15
C ALA A 649 31.72 10.49 10.07
N PRO A 650 31.61 9.25 9.53
CA PRO A 650 31.40 8.06 10.33
C PRO A 650 32.68 7.69 11.10
N LEU A 651 32.51 6.89 12.15
CA LEU A 651 33.63 6.24 12.82
C LEU A 651 34.05 5.00 12.03
N HIS A 652 35.34 4.69 12.06
CA HIS A 652 35.86 3.44 11.51
C HIS A 652 35.77 2.34 12.57
N GLY A 653 34.87 1.38 12.36
CA GLY A 653 34.82 0.14 13.12
C GLY A 653 35.89 -0.87 12.65
N LYS A 654 35.90 -2.05 13.24
CA LYS A 654 36.86 -3.12 12.85
C LYS A 654 36.61 -3.65 11.43
N GLU A 655 35.35 -3.74 11.02
CA GLU A 655 34.94 -4.36 9.76
C GLU A 655 34.05 -3.47 8.89
N SER A 656 33.44 -2.44 9.46
CA SER A 656 32.51 -1.56 8.78
C SER A 656 32.46 -0.17 9.41
N LEU A 657 31.86 0.79 8.70
CA LEU A 657 31.60 2.14 9.20
C LEU A 657 30.54 2.12 10.31
N LEU A 658 30.69 2.99 11.30
CA LEU A 658 29.71 3.19 12.37
C LEU A 658 29.23 4.64 12.37
N LEU A 659 27.95 4.86 12.24
CA LEU A 659 27.31 6.14 12.47
C LEU A 659 27.33 6.47 13.96
N PRO A 660 27.88 7.62 14.41
CA PRO A 660 28.12 7.90 15.82
C PRO A 660 26.83 8.24 16.61
N THR A 661 25.83 7.38 16.54
CA THR A 661 24.51 7.58 17.17
C THR A 661 24.56 7.60 18.69
N GLY A 662 25.53 6.93 19.32
CA GLY A 662 25.74 7.01 20.76
C GLY A 662 26.10 8.42 21.22
N ALA A 663 27.04 9.09 20.52
CA ALA A 663 27.40 10.47 20.81
C ALA A 663 26.22 11.45 20.60
N LEU A 664 25.39 11.21 19.60
CA LEU A 664 24.15 11.96 19.38
C LEU A 664 23.18 11.79 20.57
N VAL A 665 22.91 10.56 20.99
CA VAL A 665 22.01 10.29 22.13
C VAL A 665 22.56 10.90 23.41
N GLN A 666 23.87 10.81 23.66
CA GLN A 666 24.49 11.40 24.83
C GLN A 666 24.28 12.93 24.88
N ARG A 667 24.53 13.62 23.78
CA ARG A 667 24.31 15.07 23.67
C ARG A 667 22.83 15.43 23.89
N LEU A 668 21.90 14.73 23.24
CA LEU A 668 20.47 14.97 23.41
C LEU A 668 20.03 14.76 24.86
N LEU A 669 20.59 13.77 25.56
CA LEU A 669 20.35 13.48 26.96
C LEU A 669 20.84 14.64 27.84
N GLU A 670 22.05 15.10 27.64
CA GLU A 670 22.65 16.23 28.40
C GLU A 670 21.84 17.51 28.20
N GLU A 671 21.51 17.86 26.96
CA GLU A 671 20.69 19.03 26.65
C GLU A 671 19.27 18.90 27.22
N ARG A 672 18.69 17.70 27.23
CA ARG A 672 17.36 17.44 27.83
C ARG A 672 17.39 17.64 29.35
N LEU A 673 18.39 17.13 30.07
CA LEU A 673 18.57 17.31 31.49
C LEU A 673 18.86 18.77 31.85
N ALA A 674 19.52 19.53 30.97
CA ALA A 674 19.72 20.98 31.13
C ALA A 674 18.44 21.82 30.86
N GLY A 675 17.29 21.19 30.56
CA GLY A 675 16.02 21.88 30.29
C GLY A 675 15.84 22.34 28.85
N GLY A 676 16.60 21.78 27.90
CA GLY A 676 16.50 22.08 26.47
C GLY A 676 15.09 21.85 25.90
N ASN A 677 14.73 22.62 24.87
CA ASN A 677 13.43 22.52 24.21
C ASN A 677 13.27 21.18 23.47
N THR A 678 12.25 20.42 23.82
CA THR A 678 12.00 19.06 23.32
C THR A 678 11.82 19.02 21.80
N ASP A 679 11.11 20.00 21.20
CA ASP A 679 10.83 20.04 19.78
C ASP A 679 12.11 20.36 19.00
N GLN A 680 12.98 21.24 19.55
CA GLN A 680 14.31 21.52 19.00
C GLN A 680 15.18 20.26 19.02
N LEU A 681 15.21 19.54 20.16
CA LEU A 681 16.02 18.33 20.30
C LEU A 681 15.53 17.22 19.36
N ALA A 682 14.22 17.12 19.14
CA ALA A 682 13.63 16.22 18.15
C ALA A 682 14.11 16.57 16.73
N TYR A 683 14.16 17.86 16.37
CA TYR A 683 14.71 18.30 15.08
C TYR A 683 16.20 17.99 14.95
N VAL A 684 17.00 18.32 15.99
CA VAL A 684 18.44 18.02 16.02
C VAL A 684 18.71 16.55 15.80
N PHE A 685 17.93 15.67 16.41
CA PHE A 685 18.03 14.23 16.17
C PHE A 685 17.89 13.84 14.69
N HIS A 686 16.84 14.32 14.02
CA HIS A 686 16.61 14.03 12.60
C HIS A 686 17.72 14.62 11.71
N ARG A 687 18.10 15.87 11.96
CA ARG A 687 19.15 16.57 11.22
C ARG A 687 20.49 15.85 11.30
N ASP A 688 20.92 15.50 12.50
CA ASP A 688 22.22 14.90 12.72
C ASP A 688 22.28 13.44 12.25
N LEU A 689 21.15 12.70 12.36
CA LEU A 689 21.05 11.38 11.76
C LEU A 689 21.18 11.45 10.22
N ALA A 690 20.53 12.42 9.58
CA ALA A 690 20.68 12.66 8.13
C ALA A 690 22.13 13.05 7.77
N ALA A 691 22.80 13.85 8.60
CA ALA A 691 24.21 14.23 8.44
C ALA A 691 25.14 13.00 8.49
N MET A 692 24.89 12.09 9.43
CA MET A 692 25.65 10.84 9.56
C MET A 692 25.44 9.90 8.37
N ILE A 693 24.18 9.75 7.91
CA ILE A 693 23.86 8.97 6.70
C ILE A 693 24.61 9.53 5.48
N ALA A 694 24.57 10.85 5.29
CA ALA A 694 25.25 11.51 4.19
C ALA A 694 26.78 11.33 4.25
N GLY A 695 27.38 11.43 5.44
CA GLY A 695 28.79 11.16 5.66
C GLY A 695 29.20 9.73 5.36
N ALA A 696 28.38 8.76 5.78
CA ALA A 696 28.61 7.34 5.45
C ALA A 696 28.53 7.07 3.94
N CYS A 697 27.53 7.66 3.25
CA CYS A 697 27.43 7.55 1.79
C CYS A 697 28.64 8.16 1.07
N LEU A 698 29.19 9.28 1.57
CA LEU A 698 30.43 9.88 1.04
C LEU A 698 31.62 8.92 1.18
N SER A 699 31.80 8.34 2.37
CA SER A 699 32.91 7.38 2.62
C SER A 699 32.78 6.14 1.72
N VAL A 700 31.57 5.61 1.53
CA VAL A 700 31.33 4.47 0.62
C VAL A 700 31.59 4.88 -0.84
N ARG A 701 31.22 6.10 -1.25
CA ARG A 701 31.53 6.62 -2.59
C ARG A 701 33.03 6.73 -2.82
N GLU A 702 33.79 7.18 -1.85
CA GLU A 702 35.25 7.28 -1.93
C GLU A 702 35.88 5.89 -2.11
N GLU A 703 35.34 4.87 -1.43
CA GLU A 703 35.81 3.48 -1.55
C GLU A 703 35.43 2.82 -2.87
N THR A 704 34.20 3.03 -3.34
CA THR A 704 33.57 2.23 -4.42
C THR A 704 33.39 2.95 -5.74
N GLY A 705 33.43 4.28 -5.74
CA GLY A 705 33.07 5.11 -6.89
C GLY A 705 31.58 5.23 -7.16
N LEU A 706 30.70 4.62 -6.35
CA LEU A 706 29.24 4.64 -6.56
C LEU A 706 28.66 6.02 -6.26
N THR A 707 27.80 6.49 -7.16
CA THR A 707 27.13 7.81 -7.06
C THR A 707 25.61 7.72 -6.95
N THR A 708 25.06 6.51 -6.87
CA THR A 708 23.63 6.29 -6.69
C THR A 708 23.36 5.80 -5.28
N ALA A 709 22.47 6.48 -4.56
CA ALA A 709 22.00 6.09 -3.22
C ALA A 709 20.54 5.67 -3.28
N ALA A 710 20.16 4.56 -2.64
CA ALA A 710 18.81 4.07 -2.54
C ALA A 710 18.32 4.14 -1.09
N LEU A 711 17.21 4.86 -0.83
CA LEU A 711 16.62 5.04 0.49
C LEU A 711 15.40 4.10 0.64
N SER A 712 15.45 3.17 1.60
CA SER A 712 14.36 2.21 1.84
C SER A 712 14.33 1.77 3.31
N GLY A 713 13.26 1.05 3.70
CA GLY A 713 12.97 0.66 5.08
C GLY A 713 11.88 1.52 5.71
N GLY A 714 11.16 0.95 6.69
CA GLY A 714 9.98 1.57 7.30
C GLY A 714 10.25 2.92 7.99
N VAL A 715 11.49 3.20 8.41
CA VAL A 715 11.87 4.48 9.00
C VAL A 715 11.80 5.63 8.00
N PHE A 716 11.95 5.37 6.70
CA PHE A 716 11.76 6.40 5.66
C PHE A 716 10.30 6.76 5.38
N GLN A 717 9.33 6.19 6.10
CA GLN A 717 7.99 6.78 6.21
C GLN A 717 8.00 8.09 6.99
N ASN A 718 9.04 8.37 7.77
CA ASN A 718 9.32 9.66 8.39
C ASN A 718 9.75 10.66 7.31
N ARG A 719 8.81 11.54 6.91
CA ARG A 719 9.00 12.50 5.81
C ARG A 719 10.10 13.51 6.10
N LEU A 720 10.31 13.89 7.37
CA LEU A 720 11.37 14.82 7.74
C LEU A 720 12.73 14.19 7.49
N LEU A 721 12.98 12.98 7.98
CA LEU A 721 14.23 12.27 7.73
C LEU A 721 14.45 12.02 6.23
N LEU A 722 13.41 11.53 5.53
CA LEU A 722 13.48 11.31 4.07
C LEU A 722 13.91 12.58 3.34
N ARG A 723 13.28 13.72 3.64
CA ARG A 723 13.59 15.01 3.01
C ARG A 723 15.01 15.49 3.31
N LEU A 724 15.45 15.41 4.57
CA LEU A 724 16.77 15.82 4.97
C LEU A 724 17.85 14.96 4.28
N CYS A 725 17.66 13.63 4.24
CA CYS A 725 18.58 12.73 3.53
C CYS A 725 18.59 12.97 2.02
N ASP A 726 17.41 13.06 1.38
CA ASP A 726 17.26 13.26 -0.06
C ASP A 726 17.94 14.55 -0.52
N GLN A 727 17.60 15.68 0.11
CA GLN A 727 18.17 16.98 -0.23
C GLN A 727 19.68 17.03 -0.01
N THR A 728 20.17 16.49 1.10
CA THR A 728 21.60 16.47 1.41
C THR A 728 22.38 15.62 0.41
N LEU A 729 21.91 14.42 0.11
CA LEU A 729 22.57 13.53 -0.85
C LEU A 729 22.56 14.11 -2.27
N GLN A 730 21.46 14.75 -2.70
CA GLN A 730 21.41 15.44 -4.00
C GLN A 730 22.40 16.61 -4.06
N GLN A 731 22.51 17.43 -2.99
CA GLN A 731 23.49 18.52 -2.91
C GLN A 731 24.95 18.01 -2.99
N LEU A 732 25.20 16.79 -2.51
CA LEU A 732 26.49 16.12 -2.60
C LEU A 732 26.73 15.42 -3.96
N GLY A 733 25.80 15.55 -4.91
CA GLY A 733 25.91 14.99 -6.26
C GLY A 733 25.53 13.52 -6.39
N PHE A 734 24.77 12.96 -5.44
CA PHE A 734 24.21 11.62 -5.59
C PHE A 734 22.91 11.64 -6.42
N THR A 735 22.71 10.59 -7.22
CA THR A 735 21.38 10.22 -7.71
C THR A 735 20.68 9.47 -6.59
N VAL A 736 19.53 9.98 -6.14
CA VAL A 736 18.79 9.37 -5.02
C VAL A 736 17.57 8.61 -5.52
N LEU A 737 17.57 7.29 -5.34
CA LEU A 737 16.43 6.43 -5.58
C LEU A 737 15.51 6.43 -4.36
N LYS A 738 14.23 6.64 -4.59
CA LYS A 738 13.17 6.68 -3.58
C LYS A 738 11.97 5.88 -4.03
N HIS A 739 11.19 5.41 -3.08
CA HIS A 739 9.89 4.80 -3.36
C HIS A 739 8.84 5.84 -3.79
N SER A 740 7.86 5.40 -4.56
CA SER A 740 6.68 6.16 -4.97
C SER A 740 5.43 5.32 -4.87
N THR A 741 5.34 4.23 -5.62
CA THR A 741 4.19 3.31 -5.70
C THR A 741 4.41 1.97 -5.02
N VAL A 742 5.63 1.69 -4.57
CA VAL A 742 5.99 0.59 -3.67
C VAL A 742 6.15 1.14 -2.26
N PRO A 743 5.60 0.50 -1.21
CA PRO A 743 5.85 0.92 0.16
C PRO A 743 7.34 0.77 0.54
N PRO A 744 7.95 1.75 1.24
CA PRO A 744 9.32 1.61 1.75
C PRO A 744 9.41 0.61 2.91
N ASN A 745 8.28 0.29 3.56
CA ASN A 745 8.19 -0.65 4.67
C ASN A 745 8.07 -2.10 4.18
N ASP A 746 7.84 -3.07 5.09
CA ASP A 746 7.76 -4.51 4.81
C ASP A 746 6.76 -4.87 3.70
N GLY A 747 5.75 -4.02 3.44
CA GLY A 747 4.85 -4.20 2.30
C GLY A 747 5.54 -4.15 0.93
N GLY A 748 6.78 -3.68 0.85
CA GLY A 748 7.58 -3.64 -0.38
C GLY A 748 8.60 -4.76 -0.51
N ILE A 749 9.02 -5.44 0.57
CA ILE A 749 10.16 -6.37 0.53
C ILE A 749 9.94 -7.58 -0.37
N ALA A 750 8.69 -8.04 -0.54
CA ALA A 750 8.37 -9.15 -1.43
C ALA A 750 8.82 -8.91 -2.88
N LEU A 751 8.78 -7.66 -3.35
CA LEU A 751 9.30 -7.30 -4.67
C LEU A 751 10.81 -7.53 -4.75
N GLY A 752 11.58 -7.08 -3.74
CA GLY A 752 13.02 -7.30 -3.68
C GLY A 752 13.41 -8.77 -3.55
N GLN A 753 12.67 -9.53 -2.74
CA GLN A 753 12.84 -10.98 -2.61
C GLN A 753 12.59 -11.70 -3.95
N ALA A 754 11.52 -11.32 -4.67
CA ALA A 754 11.18 -11.90 -5.96
C ALA A 754 12.24 -11.60 -7.02
N VAL A 755 12.73 -10.36 -7.06
CA VAL A 755 13.84 -9.96 -7.95
C VAL A 755 15.07 -10.81 -7.66
N TYR A 756 15.51 -10.92 -6.41
CA TYR A 756 16.66 -11.75 -6.06
C TYR A 756 16.49 -13.19 -6.53
N ALA A 757 15.37 -13.85 -6.18
CA ALA A 757 15.11 -15.23 -6.54
C ALA A 757 15.01 -15.47 -8.05
N ALA A 758 14.59 -14.48 -8.81
CA ALA A 758 14.53 -14.56 -10.27
C ALA A 758 15.92 -14.59 -10.92
N TYR A 759 16.91 -13.99 -10.28
CA TYR A 759 18.28 -13.90 -10.82
C TYR A 759 19.26 -14.91 -10.22
N MET A 760 18.86 -15.67 -9.21
CA MET A 760 19.58 -16.81 -8.67
C MET A 760 19.32 -18.08 -9.49
#